data_19a5460625753a10b96ea8d5a6a23940
#
_entry.id   19a5460625753a10b96ea8d5a6a23940
#
_cell.length_a   1.000
_cell.length_b   1.000
_cell.length_c   1.000
_cell.angle_alpha   90.00
_cell.angle_beta   90.00
_cell.angle_gamma   90.00
#
_symmetry.space_group_name_H-M   'P 1'
#
loop_
_entity.id
_entity.type
_entity.pdbx_description
1 polymer ?
#
loop_
_entity_poly.entity_id
_entity_poly.type
_entity_poly.pdbx_seq_one_letter_code
_entity_poly.pdbx_strand_id
1 'polypeptide(L)'
;METIFISAGFLVGALFFLSQSLTKGVGSVGGALKQIGLFILQKNPPGLVDIFDDRDGSGSRTWMNFGMLWLVFATLLGFLMGWHTYDPTALDSLASVGWSYDDGSSLTDATLNFLTIALLYGLIGSGMVATARNGNGRLASEANASMVAVLLSAVFLATYILPFIFGFLDIDTEEGGVAILLYSLETLAMGMLLIPVFINLLITAANRGEQALQTSVWFLLMGVAAFILSMLYMFFGELAGATQTVWLAERVAHGWVPLALMFSVGYHVIPMTAKQPIWSASMRTASMFLLFITVPPFFMTDASGSNFITNIGAILLTLGVLPIFAASSNLLLTAGSGLSAVVKKPGAMAATMAFLALPFFAVGGYFTAMDTFVGTGELGTMGQVIDMGMLFTVGGLLVLAGVFTNYPNAIGKPLATPSTGTLASWMVMVGGVASTMAYLIGEFTANAVSASEIEDVVANNGGFYLTGSGLFYMASIGTILATMVVIRTGISATGRSLDVVETSDVSTYTLTSGSSTTIRDLIGRGVGVDTALVVSETVENEGGSTLIAVDSALHNDEIDEFPPSSDTTMVAFVQFLTDTDQSVFDLFRSMDLDASGKIDASEFLAALESSPIGALSSIEASDLVASMDLDGDGELNLPELDIAIAQVKRDHDLVPSTEEE
;
A
#
# COMPACT_ATOMS: atom_id res chain seq x y z
N MET A 1 -11.32 32.26 23.81
CA MET A 1 -10.23 32.77 22.94
C MET A 1 -9.61 31.66 22.09
N GLU A 2 -9.42 30.48 22.63
CA GLU A 2 -8.80 29.34 21.94
C GLU A 2 -9.62 28.82 20.77
N THR A 3 -10.94 28.71 20.93
CA THR A 3 -11.90 28.35 19.87
C THR A 3 -11.80 29.30 18.67
N ILE A 4 -11.56 30.59 18.94
CA ILE A 4 -11.37 31.60 17.89
C ILE A 4 -10.05 31.38 17.14
N PHE A 5 -8.97 30.95 17.83
CA PHE A 5 -7.68 30.66 17.21
C PHE A 5 -7.75 29.41 16.32
N ILE A 6 -8.45 28.36 16.77
CA ILE A 6 -8.64 27.12 15.98
C ILE A 6 -9.49 27.43 14.76
N SER A 7 -10.62 28.14 14.93
CA SER A 7 -11.49 28.55 13.82
C SER A 7 -10.78 29.49 12.85
N ALA A 8 -9.97 30.42 13.35
CA ALA A 8 -9.16 31.31 12.52
C ALA A 8 -8.06 30.53 11.78
N GLY A 9 -7.42 29.55 12.43
CA GLY A 9 -6.45 28.66 11.80
C GLY A 9 -7.06 27.85 10.67
N PHE A 10 -8.27 27.30 10.92
CA PHE A 10 -9.04 26.61 9.88
C PHE A 10 -9.39 27.51 8.70
N LEU A 11 -9.88 28.72 8.98
CA LEU A 11 -10.21 29.70 7.95
C LEU A 11 -8.96 30.12 7.15
N VAL A 12 -7.85 30.38 7.83
CA VAL A 12 -6.58 30.74 7.18
C VAL A 12 -6.05 29.58 6.34
N GLY A 13 -6.11 28.34 6.85
CA GLY A 13 -5.74 27.14 6.10
C GLY A 13 -6.62 26.96 4.86
N ALA A 14 -7.92 27.09 5.01
CA ALA A 14 -8.88 27.00 3.90
C ALA A 14 -8.65 28.13 2.86
N LEU A 15 -8.42 29.36 3.31
CA LEU A 15 -8.11 30.50 2.43
C LEU A 15 -6.75 30.36 1.73
N PHE A 16 -5.72 29.88 2.45
CA PHE A 16 -4.42 29.58 1.85
C PHE A 16 -4.55 28.52 0.77
N PHE A 17 -5.27 27.44 1.08
CA PHE A 17 -5.56 26.38 0.15
C PHE A 17 -6.34 26.89 -1.08
N LEU A 18 -7.39 27.65 -0.87
CA LEU A 18 -8.15 28.29 -1.94
C LEU A 18 -7.26 29.21 -2.79
N SER A 19 -6.39 30.01 -2.16
CA SER A 19 -5.46 30.90 -2.85
C SER A 19 -4.45 30.13 -3.70
N GLN A 20 -3.87 29.04 -3.19
CA GLN A 20 -2.96 28.18 -3.97
C GLN A 20 -3.67 27.51 -5.15
N SER A 21 -4.94 27.18 -5.00
CA SER A 21 -5.76 26.63 -6.09
C SER A 21 -6.10 27.68 -7.14
N LEU A 22 -6.29 28.93 -6.74
CA LEU A 22 -6.68 30.03 -7.60
C LEU A 22 -5.49 30.73 -8.30
N THR A 23 -4.33 30.81 -7.64
CA THR A 23 -3.19 31.61 -8.15
C THR A 23 -2.41 30.98 -9.29
N LYS A 24 -2.49 29.68 -9.51
CA LYS A 24 -1.71 28.97 -10.54
C LYS A 24 -2.49 28.59 -11.80
N GLY A 25 -3.48 29.34 -12.20
CA GLY A 25 -4.11 29.14 -13.51
C GLY A 25 -5.62 29.30 -13.58
N VAL A 26 -6.27 29.71 -12.51
CA VAL A 26 -7.71 29.94 -12.48
C VAL A 26 -7.98 31.32 -11.96
N GLY A 27 -8.12 32.28 -12.86
CA GLY A 27 -8.28 33.68 -12.53
C GLY A 27 -9.60 34.08 -11.87
N SER A 28 -10.46 33.12 -11.51
CA SER A 28 -11.71 33.38 -10.80
C SER A 28 -12.28 32.10 -10.17
N VAL A 29 -13.06 32.25 -9.10
CA VAL A 29 -13.85 31.17 -8.48
C VAL A 29 -14.72 30.44 -9.51
N GLY A 30 -15.29 31.17 -10.47
CA GLY A 30 -16.07 30.59 -11.57
C GLY A 30 -15.25 29.69 -12.48
N GLY A 31 -13.96 29.98 -12.69
CA GLY A 31 -13.04 29.12 -13.44
C GLY A 31 -12.72 27.83 -12.68
N ALA A 32 -12.53 27.89 -11.36
CA ALA A 32 -12.31 26.71 -10.53
C ALA A 32 -13.52 25.79 -10.52
N LEU A 33 -14.72 26.34 -10.32
CA LEU A 33 -15.98 25.59 -10.38
C LEU A 33 -16.20 24.95 -11.76
N LYS A 34 -15.87 25.67 -12.84
CA LYS A 34 -15.92 25.10 -14.19
C LYS A 34 -14.96 23.92 -14.34
N GLN A 35 -13.72 24.00 -13.83
CA GLN A 35 -12.76 22.91 -13.91
C GLN A 35 -13.19 21.71 -13.09
N ILE A 36 -13.73 21.92 -11.88
CA ILE A 36 -14.30 20.84 -11.07
C ILE A 36 -15.51 20.21 -11.79
N GLY A 37 -16.40 21.05 -12.34
CA GLY A 37 -17.52 20.55 -13.14
C GLY A 37 -17.08 19.74 -14.36
N LEU A 38 -16.05 20.19 -15.06
CA LEU A 38 -15.46 19.45 -16.17
C LEU A 38 -14.78 18.16 -15.69
N PHE A 39 -14.13 18.15 -14.53
CA PHE A 39 -13.57 16.94 -13.93
C PHE A 39 -14.67 15.90 -13.63
N ILE A 40 -15.80 16.32 -13.11
CA ILE A 40 -16.91 15.43 -12.78
C ILE A 40 -17.61 14.90 -14.04
N LEU A 41 -17.77 15.73 -15.07
CA LEU A 41 -18.62 15.43 -16.23
C LEU A 41 -17.86 14.88 -17.44
N GLN A 42 -16.56 15.08 -17.55
CA GLN A 42 -15.79 14.64 -18.71
C GLN A 42 -15.39 13.18 -18.66
N LYS A 43 -15.31 12.53 -19.85
CA LYS A 43 -14.84 11.16 -20.01
C LYS A 43 -13.37 10.95 -19.60
N ASN A 44 -12.56 11.97 -19.82
CA ASN A 44 -11.14 11.95 -19.51
C ASN A 44 -10.73 13.35 -19.06
N PRO A 45 -10.53 13.58 -17.82
CA PRO A 45 -10.44 12.72 -16.65
C PRO A 45 -11.72 11.95 -16.33
N PRO A 46 -11.66 10.97 -15.38
CA PRO A 46 -12.82 10.21 -15.00
C PRO A 46 -13.98 11.11 -14.54
N GLY A 47 -15.17 10.78 -14.92
CA GLY A 47 -16.39 11.50 -14.58
C GLY A 47 -17.57 10.54 -14.50
N LEU A 48 -18.77 11.07 -14.36
CA LEU A 48 -20.01 10.27 -14.26
C LEU A 48 -20.19 9.29 -15.43
N VAL A 49 -19.61 9.60 -16.58
CA VAL A 49 -19.67 8.73 -17.76
C VAL A 49 -18.90 7.42 -17.57
N ASP A 50 -17.87 7.41 -16.71
CA ASP A 50 -17.10 6.19 -16.43
C ASP A 50 -17.93 5.08 -15.77
N ILE A 51 -19.06 5.42 -15.15
CA ILE A 51 -20.00 4.44 -14.58
C ILE A 51 -20.60 3.55 -15.68
N PHE A 52 -20.77 4.09 -16.88
CA PHE A 52 -21.42 3.43 -18.01
C PHE A 52 -20.43 3.04 -19.13
N ASP A 53 -19.20 3.44 -19.02
CA ASP A 53 -18.16 3.28 -20.05
C ASP A 53 -17.13 2.25 -19.56
N ASP A 54 -17.15 1.05 -20.12
CA ASP A 54 -16.27 -0.07 -19.74
C ASP A 54 -14.83 0.12 -20.28
N ARG A 55 -14.28 1.34 -20.08
CA ARG A 55 -12.88 1.65 -20.45
C ARG A 55 -11.89 1.13 -19.42
N ASP A 56 -10.73 0.74 -19.90
CA ASP A 56 -9.64 0.25 -19.06
C ASP A 56 -9.30 1.23 -17.95
N GLY A 57 -9.25 0.72 -16.73
CA GLY A 57 -8.97 1.48 -15.52
C GLY A 57 -10.11 2.37 -15.01
N SER A 58 -11.31 2.39 -15.63
CA SER A 58 -12.44 3.22 -15.16
C SER A 58 -12.91 2.80 -13.77
N GLY A 59 -13.00 1.51 -13.49
CA GLY A 59 -13.35 0.98 -12.18
C GLY A 59 -12.35 1.42 -11.11
N SER A 60 -11.08 1.16 -11.34
CA SER A 60 -10.01 1.52 -10.39
C SER A 60 -9.97 3.03 -10.11
N ARG A 61 -10.10 3.89 -11.14
CA ARG A 61 -10.13 5.36 -10.94
C ARG A 61 -11.32 5.79 -10.12
N THR A 62 -12.50 5.23 -10.38
CA THR A 62 -13.71 5.57 -9.64
C THR A 62 -13.54 5.24 -8.15
N TRP A 63 -13.05 4.04 -7.84
CA TRP A 63 -12.76 3.65 -6.46
C TRP A 63 -11.73 4.56 -5.80
N MET A 64 -10.60 4.86 -6.46
CA MET A 64 -9.58 5.76 -5.91
C MET A 64 -10.09 7.19 -5.70
N ASN A 65 -10.93 7.72 -6.60
CA ASN A 65 -11.53 9.04 -6.45
C ASN A 65 -12.47 9.11 -5.23
N PHE A 66 -13.34 8.11 -5.06
CA PHE A 66 -14.19 8.01 -3.86
C PHE A 66 -13.34 7.82 -2.60
N GLY A 67 -12.29 6.99 -2.65
CA GLY A 67 -11.36 6.81 -1.54
C GLY A 67 -10.74 8.13 -1.08
N MET A 68 -10.29 8.96 -2.01
CA MET A 68 -9.75 10.28 -1.68
C MET A 68 -10.82 11.24 -1.14
N LEU A 69 -12.03 11.21 -1.69
CA LEU A 69 -13.15 12.01 -1.20
C LEU A 69 -13.50 11.65 0.24
N TRP A 70 -13.72 10.37 0.51
CA TRP A 70 -14.06 9.88 1.85
C TRP A 70 -12.92 10.10 2.85
N LEU A 71 -11.66 10.00 2.41
CA LEU A 71 -10.50 10.27 3.27
C LEU A 71 -10.46 11.75 3.73
N VAL A 72 -10.81 12.68 2.86
CA VAL A 72 -10.94 14.09 3.24
C VAL A 72 -12.03 14.26 4.29
N PHE A 73 -13.22 13.67 4.08
CA PHE A 73 -14.29 13.75 5.07
C PHE A 73 -13.90 13.07 6.39
N ALA A 74 -13.29 11.90 6.34
CA ALA A 74 -12.83 11.19 7.54
C ALA A 74 -11.81 12.02 8.35
N THR A 75 -10.85 12.64 7.68
CA THR A 75 -9.85 13.48 8.38
C THR A 75 -10.43 14.78 8.91
N LEU A 76 -11.44 15.36 8.25
CA LEU A 76 -12.16 16.50 8.79
C LEU A 76 -13.00 16.12 10.02
N LEU A 77 -13.70 14.99 9.98
CA LEU A 77 -14.43 14.47 11.14
C LEU A 77 -13.49 14.15 12.29
N GLY A 78 -12.33 13.53 12.03
CA GLY A 78 -11.31 13.27 13.03
C GLY A 78 -10.76 14.56 13.66
N PHE A 79 -10.63 15.63 12.88
CA PHE A 79 -10.30 16.94 13.43
C PHE A 79 -11.42 17.48 14.34
N LEU A 80 -12.66 17.39 13.92
CA LEU A 80 -13.81 17.82 14.73
C LEU A 80 -13.92 16.99 16.02
N MET A 81 -13.70 15.67 15.94
CA MET A 81 -13.64 14.79 17.09
C MET A 81 -12.56 15.23 18.08
N GLY A 82 -11.36 15.48 17.60
CA GLY A 82 -10.27 15.96 18.44
C GLY A 82 -10.54 17.35 19.04
N TRP A 83 -11.21 18.21 18.30
CA TRP A 83 -11.62 19.52 18.82
C TRP A 83 -12.71 19.39 19.90
N HIS A 84 -13.70 18.55 19.69
CA HIS A 84 -14.73 18.24 20.70
C HIS A 84 -14.12 17.63 21.97
N THR A 85 -13.11 16.78 21.85
CA THR A 85 -12.38 16.23 23.02
C THR A 85 -11.69 17.33 23.83
N TYR A 86 -11.18 18.38 23.18
CA TYR A 86 -10.59 19.54 23.84
C TYR A 86 -11.64 20.48 24.44
N ASP A 87 -12.68 20.78 23.68
CA ASP A 87 -13.78 21.66 24.09
C ASP A 87 -15.13 20.99 23.77
N PRO A 88 -15.74 20.32 24.74
CA PRO A 88 -17.02 19.62 24.55
C PRO A 88 -18.16 20.50 24.04
N THR A 89 -18.06 21.83 24.17
CA THR A 89 -19.08 22.78 23.69
C THR A 89 -18.80 23.28 22.26
N ALA A 90 -17.68 22.88 21.68
CA ALA A 90 -17.24 23.40 20.37
C ALA A 90 -18.25 23.17 19.24
N LEU A 91 -19.04 22.10 19.31
CA LEU A 91 -19.98 21.69 18.27
C LEU A 91 -21.44 22.01 18.60
N ASP A 92 -21.74 22.66 19.75
CA ASP A 92 -23.10 22.97 20.18
C ASP A 92 -23.90 23.79 19.12
N SER A 93 -23.17 24.61 18.34
CA SER A 93 -23.79 25.37 17.27
C SER A 93 -24.36 24.50 16.14
N LEU A 94 -23.87 23.28 15.95
CA LEU A 94 -24.38 22.34 14.96
C LEU A 94 -25.72 21.74 15.34
N ALA A 95 -26.07 21.73 16.62
CA ALA A 95 -27.38 21.32 17.10
C ALA A 95 -28.51 22.19 16.49
N SER A 96 -28.22 23.47 16.19
CA SER A 96 -29.17 24.37 15.54
C SER A 96 -29.56 23.96 14.12
N VAL A 97 -28.75 23.12 13.45
CA VAL A 97 -29.01 22.56 12.12
C VAL A 97 -29.41 21.07 12.19
N GLY A 98 -29.78 20.58 13.37
CA GLY A 98 -30.24 19.22 13.58
C GLY A 98 -29.15 18.17 13.76
N TRP A 99 -27.91 18.60 14.00
CA TRP A 99 -26.79 17.71 14.31
C TRP A 99 -26.41 17.86 15.77
N SER A 100 -26.79 16.88 16.58
CA SER A 100 -26.42 16.81 17.99
C SER A 100 -25.36 15.73 18.18
N TYR A 101 -24.25 16.11 18.83
CA TYR A 101 -23.17 15.21 19.23
C TYR A 101 -23.00 15.31 20.76
N ASP A 102 -24.10 15.07 21.46
CA ASP A 102 -24.21 15.35 22.91
C ASP A 102 -23.27 14.49 23.76
N ASP A 103 -22.86 13.31 23.27
CA ASP A 103 -22.05 12.35 24.02
C ASP A 103 -20.64 12.10 23.40
N GLY A 104 -20.34 12.67 22.26
CA GLY A 104 -19.09 12.45 21.54
C GLY A 104 -18.91 11.03 20.95
N SER A 105 -19.67 10.04 21.40
CA SER A 105 -19.58 8.66 20.90
C SER A 105 -20.05 8.55 19.46
N SER A 106 -21.15 9.19 19.13
CA SER A 106 -21.68 9.24 17.76
C SER A 106 -20.72 9.90 16.76
N LEU A 107 -19.94 10.90 17.19
CA LEU A 107 -18.91 11.52 16.36
C LEU A 107 -17.72 10.59 16.15
N THR A 108 -17.33 9.83 17.17
CA THR A 108 -16.27 8.82 17.09
C THR A 108 -16.67 7.70 16.12
N ASP A 109 -17.88 7.18 16.24
CA ASP A 109 -18.42 6.14 15.36
C ASP A 109 -18.54 6.63 13.91
N ALA A 110 -19.06 7.83 13.70
CA ALA A 110 -19.10 8.44 12.37
C ALA A 110 -17.69 8.57 11.78
N THR A 111 -16.72 9.06 12.57
CA THR A 111 -15.34 9.21 12.15
C THR A 111 -14.72 7.85 11.74
N LEU A 112 -14.94 6.81 12.53
CA LEU A 112 -14.46 5.46 12.24
C LEU A 112 -15.10 4.90 10.96
N ASN A 113 -16.40 5.08 10.80
CA ASN A 113 -17.13 4.60 9.62
C ASN A 113 -16.64 5.30 8.34
N PHE A 114 -16.52 6.65 8.36
CA PHE A 114 -15.98 7.39 7.22
C PHE A 114 -14.54 7.00 6.89
N LEU A 115 -13.73 6.73 7.91
CA LEU A 115 -12.36 6.29 7.73
C LEU A 115 -12.30 4.87 7.14
N THR A 116 -13.10 3.95 7.67
CA THR A 116 -13.18 2.58 7.14
C THR A 116 -13.59 2.58 5.68
N ILE A 117 -14.61 3.34 5.31
CA ILE A 117 -15.05 3.43 3.91
C ILE A 117 -13.97 4.07 3.03
N ALA A 118 -13.27 5.10 3.51
CA ALA A 118 -12.16 5.72 2.78
C ALA A 118 -11.02 4.72 2.50
N LEU A 119 -10.67 3.93 3.51
CA LEU A 119 -9.64 2.89 3.38
C LEU A 119 -10.08 1.80 2.41
N LEU A 120 -11.31 1.30 2.52
CA LEU A 120 -11.86 0.31 1.59
C LEU A 120 -11.75 0.81 0.14
N TYR A 121 -12.24 2.00 -0.14
CA TYR A 121 -12.22 2.55 -1.48
C TYR A 121 -10.79 2.78 -2.01
N GLY A 122 -9.96 3.43 -1.22
CA GLY A 122 -8.60 3.77 -1.64
C GLY A 122 -7.71 2.55 -1.85
N LEU A 123 -7.75 1.61 -0.90
CA LEU A 123 -6.89 0.42 -0.93
C LEU A 123 -7.40 -0.62 -1.94
N ILE A 124 -8.73 -0.85 -2.03
CA ILE A 124 -9.31 -1.76 -3.05
C ILE A 124 -9.10 -1.17 -4.44
N GLY A 125 -9.35 0.14 -4.64
CA GLY A 125 -9.11 0.80 -5.93
C GLY A 125 -7.67 0.69 -6.42
N SER A 126 -6.71 0.83 -5.50
CA SER A 126 -5.29 0.57 -5.79
C SER A 126 -5.03 -0.91 -6.10
N GLY A 127 -5.62 -1.81 -5.31
CA GLY A 127 -5.50 -3.26 -5.52
C GLY A 127 -6.12 -3.74 -6.84
N MET A 128 -7.16 -3.08 -7.33
CA MET A 128 -7.75 -3.35 -8.65
C MET A 128 -6.74 -3.15 -9.78
N VAL A 129 -5.93 -2.07 -9.72
CA VAL A 129 -4.85 -1.85 -10.70
C VAL A 129 -3.81 -2.96 -10.61
N ALA A 130 -3.41 -3.37 -9.41
CA ALA A 130 -2.48 -4.47 -9.22
C ALA A 130 -3.03 -5.79 -9.79
N THR A 131 -4.32 -6.06 -9.56
CA THR A 131 -4.99 -7.27 -10.08
C THR A 131 -5.11 -7.25 -11.59
N ALA A 132 -5.49 -6.10 -12.17
CA ALA A 132 -5.57 -5.93 -13.63
C ALA A 132 -4.21 -6.19 -14.30
N ARG A 133 -3.12 -5.73 -13.68
CA ARG A 133 -1.77 -5.97 -14.17
C ARG A 133 -1.31 -7.41 -14.05
N ASN A 134 -1.70 -8.09 -12.99
CA ASN A 134 -1.45 -9.53 -12.85
C ASN A 134 -2.32 -10.37 -13.79
N GLY A 135 -3.42 -9.79 -14.32
CA GLY A 135 -4.29 -10.37 -15.33
C GLY A 135 -3.92 -9.91 -16.74
N ASN A 136 -4.91 -9.54 -17.52
CA ASN A 136 -4.77 -9.11 -18.92
C ASN A 136 -4.71 -7.57 -19.09
N GLY A 137 -4.25 -6.82 -18.12
CA GLY A 137 -4.13 -5.37 -18.17
C GLY A 137 -5.41 -4.60 -17.83
N ARG A 138 -6.56 -5.27 -17.68
CA ARG A 138 -7.85 -4.68 -17.31
C ARG A 138 -8.63 -5.57 -16.37
N LEU A 139 -9.61 -5.00 -15.67
CA LEU A 139 -10.58 -5.78 -14.90
C LEU A 139 -11.50 -6.59 -15.83
N ALA A 140 -12.05 -7.67 -15.32
CA ALA A 140 -13.04 -8.48 -16.07
C ALA A 140 -14.26 -7.63 -16.48
N SER A 141 -14.68 -6.68 -15.62
CA SER A 141 -15.66 -5.65 -15.95
C SER A 141 -15.34 -4.35 -15.20
N GLU A 142 -14.93 -3.34 -15.92
CA GLU A 142 -14.66 -2.01 -15.36
C GLU A 142 -15.96 -1.31 -14.96
N ALA A 143 -17.02 -1.44 -15.79
CA ALA A 143 -18.32 -0.85 -15.50
C ALA A 143 -18.96 -1.42 -14.22
N ASN A 144 -18.82 -2.72 -13.97
CA ASN A 144 -19.29 -3.34 -12.73
C ASN A 144 -18.60 -2.70 -11.52
N ALA A 145 -17.28 -2.57 -11.56
CA ALA A 145 -16.50 -1.97 -10.47
C ALA A 145 -16.93 -0.51 -10.22
N SER A 146 -17.11 0.29 -11.28
CA SER A 146 -17.56 1.69 -11.17
C SER A 146 -18.97 1.81 -10.62
N MET A 147 -19.90 0.99 -11.10
CA MET A 147 -21.28 1.00 -10.63
C MET A 147 -21.39 0.63 -9.16
N VAL A 148 -20.68 -0.40 -8.73
CA VAL A 148 -20.65 -0.79 -7.31
C VAL A 148 -20.09 0.30 -6.43
N ALA A 149 -19.04 1.02 -6.87
CA ALA A 149 -18.50 2.15 -6.14
C ALA A 149 -19.58 3.21 -5.84
N VAL A 150 -20.39 3.55 -6.82
CA VAL A 150 -21.46 4.53 -6.65
C VAL A 150 -22.58 4.00 -5.75
N LEU A 151 -23.01 2.75 -5.95
CA LEU A 151 -24.05 2.15 -5.12
C LEU A 151 -23.62 2.00 -3.67
N LEU A 152 -22.39 1.57 -3.40
CA LEU A 152 -21.84 1.45 -2.06
C LEU A 152 -21.77 2.81 -1.37
N SER A 153 -21.35 3.87 -2.08
CA SER A 153 -21.36 5.24 -1.56
C SER A 153 -22.79 5.73 -1.29
N ALA A 154 -23.76 5.37 -2.12
CA ALA A 154 -25.16 5.75 -1.91
C ALA A 154 -25.75 5.06 -0.67
N VAL A 155 -25.46 3.78 -0.46
CA VAL A 155 -25.87 3.04 0.75
C VAL A 155 -25.23 3.66 1.98
N PHE A 156 -23.92 3.90 1.96
CA PHE A 156 -23.21 4.54 3.06
C PHE A 156 -23.75 5.93 3.41
N LEU A 157 -24.03 6.76 2.41
CA LEU A 157 -24.65 8.07 2.65
C LEU A 157 -26.07 7.97 3.17
N ALA A 158 -26.83 6.97 2.75
CA ALA A 158 -28.21 6.79 3.18
C ALA A 158 -28.31 6.60 4.70
N THR A 159 -27.35 5.92 5.34
CA THR A 159 -27.30 5.76 6.80
C THR A 159 -27.21 7.07 7.56
N TYR A 160 -26.56 8.08 7.01
CA TYR A 160 -26.46 9.40 7.64
C TYR A 160 -27.57 10.35 7.23
N ILE A 161 -28.11 10.22 6.01
CA ILE A 161 -29.17 11.09 5.48
C ILE A 161 -30.55 10.66 5.95
N LEU A 162 -30.84 9.37 6.00
CA LEU A 162 -32.17 8.86 6.37
C LEU A 162 -32.60 9.24 7.79
N PRO A 163 -31.75 9.12 8.85
CA PRO A 163 -32.11 9.58 10.18
C PRO A 163 -32.47 11.07 10.22
N PHE A 164 -31.71 11.91 9.48
CA PHE A 164 -32.01 13.33 9.36
C PHE A 164 -33.37 13.58 8.69
N ILE A 165 -33.70 12.84 7.61
CA ILE A 165 -34.98 12.94 6.93
C ILE A 165 -36.13 12.46 7.85
N PHE A 166 -35.91 11.38 8.59
CA PHE A 166 -36.90 10.84 9.52
C PHE A 166 -37.15 11.80 10.67
N GLY A 167 -36.11 12.44 11.22
CA GLY A 167 -36.26 13.50 12.22
C GLY A 167 -37.04 14.70 11.69
N PHE A 168 -36.80 15.10 10.43
CA PHE A 168 -37.59 16.17 9.79
C PHE A 168 -39.06 15.80 9.56
N LEU A 169 -39.35 14.52 9.34
CA LEU A 169 -40.69 13.99 9.15
C LEU A 169 -41.40 13.62 10.47
N ASP A 170 -40.78 13.90 11.62
CA ASP A 170 -41.25 13.55 12.96
C ASP A 170 -41.49 12.03 13.13
N ILE A 171 -40.69 11.22 12.44
CA ILE A 171 -40.67 9.77 12.56
C ILE A 171 -39.66 9.40 13.65
N ASP A 172 -40.17 8.86 14.77
CA ASP A 172 -39.33 8.40 15.86
C ASP A 172 -38.53 7.16 15.43
N THR A 173 -37.21 7.28 15.35
CA THR A 173 -36.33 6.18 14.99
C THR A 173 -35.89 5.34 16.20
N GLU A 174 -36.08 5.85 17.41
CA GLU A 174 -35.73 5.14 18.65
C GLU A 174 -36.88 4.19 19.08
N GLU A 175 -38.12 4.59 18.89
CA GLU A 175 -39.29 3.73 19.14
C GLU A 175 -39.49 2.72 18.01
N GLY A 176 -39.42 1.42 18.31
CA GLY A 176 -39.77 0.34 17.39
C GLY A 176 -38.62 -0.30 16.65
N GLY A 177 -37.37 0.01 17.00
CA GLY A 177 -36.17 -0.68 16.43
C GLY A 177 -35.84 -0.27 14.99
N VAL A 178 -36.32 0.90 14.53
CA VAL A 178 -36.04 1.41 13.17
C VAL A 178 -34.54 1.67 12.98
N ALA A 179 -33.87 2.19 14.01
CA ALA A 179 -32.39 2.41 13.95
C ALA A 179 -31.64 1.10 13.79
N ILE A 180 -32.02 0.06 14.54
CA ILE A 180 -31.38 -1.28 14.44
C ILE A 180 -31.66 -1.87 13.05
N LEU A 181 -32.86 -1.71 12.51
CA LEU A 181 -33.22 -2.21 11.18
C LEU A 181 -32.38 -1.50 10.09
N LEU A 182 -32.22 -0.19 10.18
CA LEU A 182 -31.41 0.58 9.22
C LEU A 182 -29.95 0.13 9.25
N TYR A 183 -29.36 0.00 10.45
CA TYR A 183 -28.00 -0.48 10.62
C TYR A 183 -27.82 -1.90 10.08
N SER A 184 -28.76 -2.81 10.39
CA SER A 184 -28.72 -4.18 9.87
C SER A 184 -28.87 -4.24 8.35
N LEU A 185 -29.72 -3.40 7.75
CA LEU A 185 -29.87 -3.33 6.30
C LEU A 185 -28.63 -2.75 5.63
N GLU A 186 -27.97 -1.78 6.26
CA GLU A 186 -26.72 -1.23 5.76
C GLU A 186 -25.63 -2.28 5.72
N THR A 187 -25.36 -2.99 6.84
CA THR A 187 -24.34 -4.03 6.92
C THR A 187 -24.58 -5.12 5.89
N LEU A 188 -25.85 -5.56 5.73
CA LEU A 188 -26.21 -6.50 4.68
C LEU A 188 -25.92 -5.96 3.29
N ALA A 189 -26.34 -4.72 3.00
CA ALA A 189 -26.17 -4.11 1.68
C ALA A 189 -24.68 -3.90 1.36
N MET A 190 -23.88 -3.45 2.31
CA MET A 190 -22.44 -3.30 2.12
C MET A 190 -21.75 -4.63 1.83
N GLY A 191 -22.08 -5.69 2.55
CA GLY A 191 -21.58 -7.04 2.30
C GLY A 191 -21.97 -7.55 0.92
N MET A 192 -23.27 -7.44 0.57
CA MET A 192 -23.80 -7.95 -0.70
C MET A 192 -23.26 -7.19 -1.93
N LEU A 193 -23.08 -5.87 -1.84
CA LEU A 193 -22.53 -5.04 -2.92
C LEU A 193 -21.07 -5.35 -3.22
N LEU A 194 -20.29 -5.82 -2.23
CA LEU A 194 -18.90 -6.21 -2.47
C LEU A 194 -18.73 -7.59 -3.11
N ILE A 195 -19.75 -8.45 -3.09
CA ILE A 195 -19.71 -9.77 -3.76
C ILE A 195 -19.43 -9.64 -5.27
N PRO A 196 -20.12 -8.81 -6.06
CA PRO A 196 -19.79 -8.61 -7.47
C PRO A 196 -18.36 -8.11 -7.70
N VAL A 197 -17.84 -7.24 -6.83
CA VAL A 197 -16.45 -6.78 -6.90
C VAL A 197 -15.48 -7.91 -6.63
N PHE A 198 -15.74 -8.73 -5.62
CA PHE A 198 -14.92 -9.89 -5.31
C PHE A 198 -14.88 -10.89 -6.47
N ILE A 199 -16.03 -11.19 -7.08
CA ILE A 199 -16.12 -12.06 -8.26
C ILE A 199 -15.34 -11.44 -9.44
N ASN A 200 -15.48 -10.14 -9.67
CA ASN A 200 -14.74 -9.42 -10.71
C ASN A 200 -13.21 -9.55 -10.51
N LEU A 201 -12.74 -9.35 -9.28
CA LEU A 201 -11.33 -9.51 -8.92
C LEU A 201 -10.85 -10.96 -9.09
N LEU A 202 -11.66 -11.96 -8.70
CA LEU A 202 -11.34 -13.37 -8.88
C LEU A 202 -11.20 -13.74 -10.37
N ILE A 203 -12.15 -13.31 -11.21
CA ILE A 203 -12.09 -13.56 -12.66
C ILE A 203 -10.88 -12.87 -13.27
N THR A 204 -10.62 -11.62 -12.87
CA THR A 204 -9.45 -10.87 -13.33
C THR A 204 -8.16 -11.58 -12.94
N ALA A 205 -8.03 -12.01 -11.69
CA ALA A 205 -6.88 -12.76 -11.22
C ALA A 205 -6.75 -14.15 -11.88
N ALA A 206 -7.86 -14.79 -12.25
CA ALA A 206 -7.84 -16.06 -12.98
C ALA A 206 -7.30 -15.90 -14.41
N ASN A 207 -7.49 -14.73 -15.02
CA ASN A 207 -7.03 -14.45 -16.39
C ASN A 207 -5.50 -14.23 -16.50
N ARG A 208 -4.74 -14.38 -15.41
CA ARG A 208 -3.28 -14.23 -15.40
C ARG A 208 -2.51 -15.31 -16.18
N GLY A 209 -3.18 -16.32 -16.69
CA GLY A 209 -2.55 -17.45 -17.39
C GLY A 209 -1.69 -18.29 -16.42
N GLU A 210 -0.46 -18.61 -16.84
CA GLU A 210 0.49 -19.41 -16.05
C GLU A 210 1.28 -18.58 -15.01
N GLN A 211 1.12 -17.25 -15.00
CA GLN A 211 1.81 -16.39 -14.04
C GLN A 211 1.39 -16.70 -12.59
N ALA A 212 2.33 -16.59 -11.67
CA ALA A 212 2.04 -16.75 -10.25
C ALA A 212 1.13 -15.63 -9.75
N LEU A 213 0.24 -15.96 -8.80
CA LEU A 213 -0.58 -14.96 -8.13
C LEU A 213 0.32 -14.04 -7.30
N GLN A 214 0.26 -12.75 -7.57
CA GLN A 214 1.03 -11.75 -6.82
C GLN A 214 0.58 -11.72 -5.35
N THR A 215 1.54 -11.50 -4.45
CA THR A 215 1.28 -11.37 -3.01
C THR A 215 0.28 -10.25 -2.70
N SER A 216 0.38 -9.12 -3.40
CA SER A 216 -0.56 -8.00 -3.30
C SER A 216 -2.00 -8.40 -3.62
N VAL A 217 -2.20 -9.15 -4.70
CA VAL A 217 -3.52 -9.62 -5.13
C VAL A 217 -4.08 -10.64 -4.14
N TRP A 218 -3.23 -11.50 -3.59
CA TRP A 218 -3.64 -12.46 -2.56
C TRP A 218 -4.20 -11.73 -1.32
N PHE A 219 -3.46 -10.75 -0.77
CA PHE A 219 -3.93 -9.95 0.37
C PHE A 219 -5.20 -9.17 0.06
N LEU A 220 -5.33 -8.63 -1.15
CA LEU A 220 -6.55 -7.95 -1.60
C LEU A 220 -7.76 -8.88 -1.56
N LEU A 221 -7.66 -10.04 -2.21
CA LEU A 221 -8.75 -11.01 -2.26
C LEU A 221 -9.16 -11.47 -0.87
N MET A 222 -8.18 -11.74 0.00
CA MET A 222 -8.46 -12.14 1.38
C MET A 222 -9.11 -11.02 2.18
N GLY A 223 -8.64 -9.77 2.03
CA GLY A 223 -9.22 -8.60 2.70
C GLY A 223 -10.67 -8.35 2.29
N VAL A 224 -10.97 -8.38 0.98
CA VAL A 224 -12.33 -8.20 0.47
C VAL A 224 -13.25 -9.34 0.91
N ALA A 225 -12.80 -10.59 0.84
CA ALA A 225 -13.58 -11.74 1.32
C ALA A 225 -13.89 -11.66 2.82
N ALA A 226 -12.90 -11.28 3.63
CA ALA A 226 -13.07 -11.12 5.07
C ALA A 226 -14.04 -9.99 5.41
N PHE A 227 -14.02 -8.87 4.66
CA PHE A 227 -14.98 -7.79 4.86
C PHE A 227 -16.41 -8.24 4.56
N ILE A 228 -16.63 -8.92 3.42
CA ILE A 228 -17.94 -9.47 3.06
C ILE A 228 -18.45 -10.39 4.17
N LEU A 229 -17.60 -11.31 4.64
CA LEU A 229 -17.97 -12.23 5.71
C LEU A 229 -18.25 -11.49 7.01
N SER A 230 -17.47 -10.48 7.38
CA SER A 230 -17.71 -9.67 8.58
C SER A 230 -19.06 -8.97 8.53
N MET A 231 -19.41 -8.33 7.41
CA MET A 231 -20.70 -7.67 7.23
C MET A 231 -21.87 -8.67 7.34
N LEU A 232 -21.73 -9.84 6.75
CA LEU A 232 -22.76 -10.89 6.85
C LEU A 232 -22.87 -11.45 8.28
N TYR A 233 -21.74 -11.66 8.97
CA TYR A 233 -21.75 -12.10 10.37
C TYR A 233 -22.33 -11.04 11.32
N MET A 234 -22.06 -9.77 11.08
CA MET A 234 -22.70 -8.67 11.84
C MET A 234 -24.21 -8.72 11.63
N PHE A 235 -24.69 -8.75 10.39
CA PHE A 235 -26.12 -8.80 10.08
C PHE A 235 -26.84 -9.99 10.73
N PHE A 236 -26.33 -11.21 10.54
CA PHE A 236 -26.94 -12.41 11.12
C PHE A 236 -26.75 -12.49 12.64
N GLY A 237 -25.64 -11.97 13.16
CA GLY A 237 -25.38 -11.87 14.59
C GLY A 237 -26.35 -10.96 15.31
N GLU A 238 -26.65 -9.80 14.76
CA GLU A 238 -27.68 -8.88 15.26
C GLU A 238 -29.05 -9.54 15.27
N LEU A 239 -29.46 -10.14 14.16
CA LEU A 239 -30.74 -10.86 14.06
C LEU A 239 -30.86 -12.00 15.08
N ALA A 240 -29.78 -12.68 15.39
CA ALA A 240 -29.74 -13.79 16.35
C ALA A 240 -29.51 -13.35 17.80
N GLY A 241 -29.27 -12.06 18.06
CA GLY A 241 -28.84 -11.57 19.37
C GLY A 241 -27.47 -12.13 19.82
N ALA A 242 -26.62 -12.53 18.87
CA ALA A 242 -25.33 -13.15 19.12
C ALA A 242 -24.21 -12.08 19.27
N THR A 243 -24.22 -11.35 20.38
CA THR A 243 -23.34 -10.20 20.65
C THR A 243 -21.85 -10.52 20.48
N GLN A 244 -21.39 -11.74 20.84
CA GLN A 244 -19.99 -12.14 20.66
C GLN A 244 -19.61 -12.29 19.18
N THR A 245 -20.56 -12.74 18.34
CA THR A 245 -20.34 -12.85 16.89
C THR A 245 -20.23 -11.48 16.26
N VAL A 246 -21.10 -10.56 16.66
CA VAL A 246 -21.06 -9.15 16.22
C VAL A 246 -19.73 -8.52 16.65
N TRP A 247 -19.37 -8.63 17.93
CA TRP A 247 -18.12 -8.13 18.47
C TRP A 247 -16.89 -8.61 17.68
N LEU A 248 -16.81 -9.91 17.36
CA LEU A 248 -15.69 -10.46 16.59
C LEU A 248 -15.70 -9.95 15.15
N ALA A 249 -16.86 -9.90 14.52
CA ALA A 249 -17.01 -9.43 13.14
C ALA A 249 -16.57 -7.96 12.97
N GLU A 250 -16.94 -7.11 13.92
CA GLU A 250 -16.48 -5.71 13.95
C GLU A 250 -14.97 -5.58 14.05
N ARG A 251 -14.29 -6.37 14.91
CA ARG A 251 -12.84 -6.36 15.05
C ARG A 251 -12.15 -6.84 13.78
N VAL A 252 -12.72 -7.83 13.11
CA VAL A 252 -12.23 -8.25 11.79
C VAL A 252 -12.41 -7.13 10.76
N ALA A 253 -13.57 -6.48 10.72
CA ALA A 253 -13.85 -5.41 9.77
C ALA A 253 -12.94 -4.18 9.95
N HIS A 254 -12.71 -3.77 11.19
CA HIS A 254 -11.94 -2.54 11.49
C HIS A 254 -10.46 -2.77 11.74
N GLY A 255 -10.02 -3.98 12.12
CA GLY A 255 -8.62 -4.29 12.39
C GLY A 255 -7.97 -5.16 11.32
N TRP A 256 -8.45 -6.38 11.14
CA TRP A 256 -7.83 -7.37 10.26
C TRP A 256 -7.94 -7.00 8.77
N VAL A 257 -9.12 -6.55 8.33
CA VAL A 257 -9.38 -6.20 6.92
C VAL A 257 -8.52 -5.02 6.47
N PRO A 258 -8.51 -3.87 7.17
CA PRO A 258 -7.63 -2.78 6.80
C PRO A 258 -6.16 -3.20 6.73
N LEU A 259 -5.69 -4.01 7.67
CA LEU A 259 -4.31 -4.48 7.69
C LEU A 259 -3.98 -5.37 6.47
N ALA A 260 -4.86 -6.29 6.09
CA ALA A 260 -4.70 -7.10 4.89
C ALA A 260 -4.65 -6.24 3.61
N LEU A 261 -5.55 -5.25 3.50
CA LEU A 261 -5.57 -4.32 2.38
C LEU A 261 -4.33 -3.40 2.35
N MET A 262 -3.84 -2.98 3.51
CA MET A 262 -2.59 -2.21 3.65
C MET A 262 -1.38 -3.04 3.16
N PHE A 263 -1.31 -4.32 3.53
CA PHE A 263 -0.28 -5.23 3.02
C PHE A 263 -0.38 -5.40 1.51
N SER A 264 -1.60 -5.50 0.95
CA SER A 264 -1.81 -5.54 -0.50
C SER A 264 -1.12 -4.38 -1.20
N VAL A 265 -1.35 -3.15 -0.74
CA VAL A 265 -0.74 -1.95 -1.34
C VAL A 265 0.78 -1.93 -1.13
N GLY A 266 1.26 -2.28 0.05
CA GLY A 266 2.70 -2.31 0.36
C GLY A 266 3.48 -3.27 -0.55
N TYR A 267 3.00 -4.50 -0.67
CA TYR A 267 3.60 -5.54 -1.52
C TYR A 267 3.45 -5.28 -3.02
N HIS A 268 2.66 -4.29 -3.42
CA HIS A 268 2.60 -3.82 -4.81
C HIS A 268 3.51 -2.61 -5.04
N VAL A 269 3.33 -1.55 -4.26
CA VAL A 269 3.96 -0.24 -4.50
C VAL A 269 5.46 -0.25 -4.28
N ILE A 270 5.93 -0.87 -3.18
CA ILE A 270 7.34 -0.81 -2.79
C ILE A 270 8.24 -1.60 -3.74
N PRO A 271 8.00 -2.90 -4.01
CA PRO A 271 8.86 -3.66 -4.92
C PRO A 271 8.87 -3.07 -6.33
N MET A 272 7.69 -2.68 -6.83
CA MET A 272 7.54 -2.08 -8.15
C MET A 272 8.37 -0.80 -8.32
N THR A 273 8.36 0.08 -7.30
CA THR A 273 9.10 1.35 -7.38
C THR A 273 10.60 1.16 -7.14
N ALA A 274 10.95 0.29 -6.21
CA ALA A 274 12.34 -0.03 -5.90
C ALA A 274 13.03 -0.76 -7.07
N LYS A 275 12.26 -1.34 -7.98
CA LYS A 275 12.74 -2.25 -9.04
C LYS A 275 13.57 -3.40 -8.47
N GLN A 276 13.15 -3.88 -7.30
CA GLN A 276 13.82 -4.94 -6.56
C GLN A 276 12.80 -5.99 -6.12
N PRO A 277 13.18 -7.27 -6.08
CA PRO A 277 12.31 -8.30 -5.54
C PRO A 277 12.01 -8.04 -4.08
N ILE A 278 10.98 -8.70 -3.59
CA ILE A 278 10.70 -8.76 -2.16
C ILE A 278 11.93 -9.38 -1.46
N TRP A 279 12.47 -8.68 -0.47
CA TRP A 279 13.72 -9.03 0.20
C TRP A 279 13.75 -10.48 0.71
N SER A 280 12.62 -11.00 1.21
CA SER A 280 12.53 -12.37 1.70
C SER A 280 11.21 -13.04 1.38
N ALA A 281 11.26 -14.16 0.63
CA ALA A 281 10.10 -15.02 0.38
C ALA A 281 9.56 -15.65 1.65
N SER A 282 10.44 -16.02 2.57
CA SER A 282 10.04 -16.64 3.84
C SER A 282 9.31 -15.66 4.74
N MET A 283 9.76 -14.39 4.85
CA MET A 283 9.05 -13.36 5.59
C MET A 283 7.70 -13.01 4.97
N ARG A 284 7.63 -12.97 3.64
CA ARG A 284 6.36 -12.82 2.91
C ARG A 284 5.39 -13.95 3.28
N THR A 285 5.83 -15.21 3.15
CA THR A 285 5.00 -16.37 3.45
C THR A 285 4.62 -16.41 4.94
N ALA A 286 5.55 -16.04 5.83
CA ALA A 286 5.26 -15.90 7.25
C ALA A 286 4.20 -14.84 7.52
N SER A 287 4.29 -13.64 6.90
CA SER A 287 3.28 -12.60 7.07
C SER A 287 1.90 -13.03 6.54
N MET A 288 1.84 -13.74 5.41
CA MET A 288 0.60 -14.29 4.87
C MET A 288 -0.03 -15.31 5.82
N PHE A 289 0.76 -16.29 6.26
CA PHE A 289 0.26 -17.39 7.11
C PHE A 289 -0.10 -16.90 8.52
N LEU A 290 0.78 -16.11 9.14
CA LEU A 290 0.57 -15.60 10.49
C LEU A 290 -0.62 -14.63 10.56
N LEU A 291 -0.84 -13.81 9.53
CA LEU A 291 -2.02 -12.96 9.49
C LEU A 291 -3.32 -13.76 9.55
N PHE A 292 -3.31 -14.98 8.99
CA PHE A 292 -4.48 -15.86 8.98
C PHE A 292 -4.81 -16.51 10.32
N ILE A 293 -3.77 -16.88 11.09
CA ILE A 293 -3.93 -17.64 12.33
C ILE A 293 -3.79 -16.79 13.59
N THR A 294 -3.53 -15.49 13.45
CA THR A 294 -3.39 -14.56 14.57
C THR A 294 -4.46 -13.48 14.51
N VAL A 295 -4.59 -12.74 15.59
CA VAL A 295 -5.47 -11.57 15.68
C VAL A 295 -4.60 -10.34 15.79
N PRO A 296 -4.74 -9.35 14.90
CA PRO A 296 -4.02 -8.09 15.02
C PRO A 296 -4.45 -7.38 16.32
N PRO A 297 -3.53 -6.63 16.98
CA PRO A 297 -3.81 -6.00 18.27
C PRO A 297 -4.76 -4.79 18.18
N PHE A 298 -5.24 -4.44 16.99
CA PHE A 298 -6.10 -3.28 16.76
C PHE A 298 -7.57 -3.61 17.04
N PHE A 299 -8.27 -2.67 17.65
CA PHE A 299 -9.69 -2.78 18.04
C PHE A 299 -10.01 -3.96 18.95
N MET A 300 -9.03 -4.38 19.76
CA MET A 300 -9.17 -5.49 20.71
C MET A 300 -9.12 -4.99 22.17
N THR A 301 -9.51 -3.76 22.41
CA THR A 301 -9.40 -3.13 23.74
C THR A 301 -10.55 -3.44 24.68
N ASP A 302 -11.64 -4.06 24.20
CA ASP A 302 -12.78 -4.46 25.01
C ASP A 302 -12.94 -6.00 25.02
N ALA A 303 -13.25 -6.55 26.17
CA ALA A 303 -13.46 -7.98 26.34
C ALA A 303 -14.83 -8.42 25.80
N SER A 304 -14.88 -9.59 25.19
CA SER A 304 -16.12 -10.17 24.62
C SER A 304 -17.15 -10.64 25.65
N GLY A 305 -16.87 -10.54 26.96
CA GLY A 305 -17.71 -11.09 28.02
C GLY A 305 -17.64 -12.63 28.19
N SER A 306 -16.90 -13.33 27.31
CA SER A 306 -16.68 -14.78 27.36
C SER A 306 -15.25 -15.09 27.79
N ASN A 307 -15.07 -15.78 28.91
CA ASN A 307 -13.75 -16.20 29.39
C ASN A 307 -12.96 -17.02 28.36
N PHE A 308 -13.63 -17.80 27.54
CA PHE A 308 -12.99 -18.59 26.49
C PHE A 308 -12.40 -17.71 25.40
N ILE A 309 -13.17 -16.75 24.89
CA ILE A 309 -12.72 -15.80 23.87
C ILE A 309 -11.63 -14.88 24.43
N THR A 310 -11.79 -14.41 25.67
CA THR A 310 -10.79 -13.59 26.36
C THR A 310 -9.44 -14.31 26.45
N ASN A 311 -9.41 -15.57 26.90
CA ASN A 311 -8.18 -16.33 27.05
C ASN A 311 -7.51 -16.64 25.70
N ILE A 312 -8.30 -17.07 24.71
CA ILE A 312 -7.78 -17.32 23.35
C ILE A 312 -7.34 -16.00 22.69
N GLY A 313 -8.11 -14.94 22.87
CA GLY A 313 -7.77 -13.62 22.37
C GLY A 313 -6.41 -13.14 22.87
N ALA A 314 -6.13 -13.30 24.15
CA ALA A 314 -4.83 -12.93 24.73
C ALA A 314 -3.65 -13.72 24.12
N ILE A 315 -3.84 -15.02 23.84
CA ILE A 315 -2.82 -15.84 23.18
C ILE A 315 -2.61 -15.40 21.72
N LEU A 316 -3.69 -15.22 20.98
CA LEU A 316 -3.62 -14.83 19.56
C LEU A 316 -3.05 -13.43 19.38
N LEU A 317 -3.36 -12.50 20.30
CA LEU A 317 -2.77 -11.15 20.33
C LEU A 317 -1.26 -11.19 20.51
N THR A 318 -0.75 -12.07 21.37
CA THR A 318 0.70 -12.21 21.59
C THR A 318 1.40 -12.56 20.27
N LEU A 319 0.76 -13.34 19.42
CA LEU A 319 1.29 -13.71 18.10
C LEU A 319 0.96 -12.71 17.01
N GLY A 320 -0.07 -11.87 17.20
CA GLY A 320 -0.62 -10.96 16.18
C GLY A 320 0.31 -9.82 15.76
N VAL A 321 1.31 -9.51 16.57
CA VAL A 321 2.35 -8.52 16.23
C VAL A 321 3.35 -9.07 15.20
N LEU A 322 3.54 -10.40 15.17
CA LEU A 322 4.54 -11.03 14.30
C LEU A 322 4.31 -10.82 12.79
N PRO A 323 3.09 -10.98 12.24
CA PRO A 323 2.87 -10.72 10.81
C PRO A 323 3.14 -9.28 10.42
N ILE A 324 2.87 -8.33 11.33
CA ILE A 324 3.13 -6.90 11.11
C ILE A 324 4.64 -6.65 11.04
N PHE A 325 5.41 -7.17 11.98
CA PHE A 325 6.87 -7.05 11.96
C PHE A 325 7.48 -7.75 10.76
N ALA A 326 7.00 -8.95 10.40
CA ALA A 326 7.49 -9.68 9.24
C ALA A 326 7.23 -8.89 7.93
N ALA A 327 6.01 -8.37 7.73
CA ALA A 327 5.69 -7.60 6.54
C ALA A 327 6.44 -6.25 6.51
N SER A 328 6.46 -5.51 7.62
CA SER A 328 7.13 -4.21 7.70
C SER A 328 8.63 -4.34 7.46
N SER A 329 9.29 -5.29 8.11
CA SER A 329 10.74 -5.52 7.90
C SER A 329 11.04 -5.92 6.46
N ASN A 330 10.26 -6.84 5.88
CA ASN A 330 10.43 -7.28 4.52
C ASN A 330 10.31 -6.12 3.51
N LEU A 331 9.26 -5.31 3.66
CA LEU A 331 9.00 -4.17 2.77
C LEU A 331 10.00 -3.02 2.97
N LEU A 332 10.41 -2.73 4.21
CA LEU A 332 11.42 -1.70 4.47
C LEU A 332 12.79 -2.09 3.92
N LEU A 333 13.20 -3.35 4.04
CA LEU A 333 14.45 -3.85 3.46
C LEU A 333 14.38 -3.85 1.91
N THR A 334 13.23 -4.20 1.35
CA THR A 334 12.99 -4.06 -0.10
C THR A 334 13.10 -2.59 -0.54
N ALA A 335 12.50 -1.66 0.21
CA ALA A 335 12.61 -0.23 -0.08
C ALA A 335 14.06 0.28 0.05
N GLY A 336 14.81 -0.26 1.01
CA GLY A 336 16.21 0.09 1.26
C GLY A 336 17.12 -0.24 0.08
N SER A 337 16.91 -1.39 -0.57
CA SER A 337 17.68 -1.79 -1.75
C SER A 337 17.44 -0.90 -2.98
N GLY A 338 16.28 -0.21 -3.07
CA GLY A 338 15.98 0.75 -4.14
C GLY A 338 15.68 2.17 -3.61
N LEU A 339 16.32 2.59 -2.50
CA LEU A 339 15.97 3.80 -1.76
C LEU A 339 15.99 5.07 -2.62
N SER A 340 16.92 5.21 -3.54
CA SER A 340 17.04 6.37 -4.43
C SER A 340 15.81 6.54 -5.34
N ALA A 341 15.22 5.47 -5.79
CA ALA A 341 13.98 5.47 -6.58
C ALA A 341 12.75 5.70 -5.69
N VAL A 342 12.69 5.04 -4.54
CA VAL A 342 11.59 5.14 -3.56
C VAL A 342 11.39 6.57 -3.08
N VAL A 343 12.46 7.27 -2.69
CA VAL A 343 12.38 8.65 -2.16
C VAL A 343 11.93 9.66 -3.23
N LYS A 344 12.20 9.41 -4.50
CA LYS A 344 11.78 10.28 -5.60
C LYS A 344 10.29 10.16 -5.96
N LYS A 345 9.64 9.06 -5.60
CA LYS A 345 8.24 8.77 -5.95
C LYS A 345 7.34 8.97 -4.72
N PRO A 346 6.39 9.91 -4.73
CA PRO A 346 5.59 10.22 -3.55
C PRO A 346 4.79 9.02 -3.01
N GLY A 347 4.28 8.15 -3.90
CA GLY A 347 3.55 6.95 -3.50
C GLY A 347 4.41 5.94 -2.76
N ALA A 348 5.60 5.62 -3.27
CA ALA A 348 6.50 4.66 -2.62
C ALA A 348 7.07 5.22 -1.30
N MET A 349 7.32 6.53 -1.26
CA MET A 349 7.75 7.20 -0.04
C MET A 349 6.64 7.13 1.02
N ALA A 350 5.39 7.41 0.67
CA ALA A 350 4.25 7.28 1.58
C ALA A 350 4.10 5.84 2.11
N ALA A 351 4.23 4.83 1.23
CA ALA A 351 4.22 3.42 1.65
C ALA A 351 5.35 3.09 2.63
N THR A 352 6.56 3.56 2.37
CA THR A 352 7.72 3.33 3.25
C THR A 352 7.51 3.97 4.62
N MET A 353 6.99 5.21 4.66
CA MET A 353 6.63 5.90 5.91
C MET A 353 5.56 5.11 6.70
N ALA A 354 4.55 4.60 6.01
CA ALA A 354 3.49 3.81 6.62
C ALA A 354 4.03 2.54 7.31
N PHE A 355 4.88 1.78 6.61
CA PHE A 355 5.48 0.56 7.18
C PHE A 355 6.56 0.84 8.22
N LEU A 356 7.12 2.05 8.25
CA LEU A 356 7.98 2.50 9.34
C LEU A 356 7.15 2.77 10.61
N ALA A 357 5.98 3.38 10.49
CA ALA A 357 5.11 3.73 11.60
C ALA A 357 4.30 2.53 12.13
N LEU A 358 3.86 1.62 11.27
CA LEU A 358 2.95 0.52 11.62
C LEU A 358 3.43 -0.34 12.81
N PRO A 359 4.72 -0.76 12.92
CA PRO A 359 5.19 -1.54 14.07
C PRO A 359 5.03 -0.82 15.42
N PHE A 360 5.17 0.51 15.47
CA PHE A 360 4.98 1.28 16.70
C PHE A 360 3.53 1.27 17.16
N PHE A 361 2.60 1.46 16.23
CA PHE A 361 1.17 1.31 16.53
C PHE A 361 0.82 -0.11 16.96
N ALA A 362 1.37 -1.13 16.30
CA ALA A 362 1.14 -2.52 16.65
C ALA A 362 1.59 -2.85 18.06
N VAL A 363 2.76 -2.37 18.49
CA VAL A 363 3.26 -2.55 19.85
C VAL A 363 2.37 -1.82 20.86
N GLY A 364 1.97 -0.59 20.55
CA GLY A 364 1.04 0.17 21.40
C GLY A 364 -0.30 -0.54 21.54
N GLY A 365 -0.92 -0.96 20.42
CA GLY A 365 -2.16 -1.72 20.41
C GLY A 365 -2.07 -3.05 21.18
N TYR A 366 -0.93 -3.74 21.07
CA TYR A 366 -0.68 -4.95 21.84
C TYR A 366 -0.73 -4.69 23.36
N PHE A 367 -0.04 -3.66 23.85
CA PHE A 367 -0.02 -3.37 25.28
C PHE A 367 -1.39 -2.98 25.81
N THR A 368 -2.14 -2.15 25.10
CA THR A 368 -3.49 -1.71 25.50
C THR A 368 -4.50 -2.86 25.45
N ALA A 369 -4.43 -3.69 24.42
CA ALA A 369 -5.30 -4.87 24.32
C ALA A 369 -4.97 -5.92 25.39
N MET A 370 -3.68 -6.17 25.66
CA MET A 370 -3.26 -7.08 26.75
C MET A 370 -3.69 -6.59 28.13
N ASP A 371 -3.65 -5.28 28.38
CA ASP A 371 -4.16 -4.71 29.62
C ASP A 371 -5.67 -4.98 29.79
N THR A 372 -6.44 -4.89 28.71
CA THR A 372 -7.88 -5.20 28.74
C THR A 372 -8.14 -6.68 29.00
N PHE A 373 -7.38 -7.59 28.39
CA PHE A 373 -7.62 -9.04 28.48
C PHE A 373 -7.03 -9.70 29.72
N VAL A 374 -5.91 -9.22 30.24
CA VAL A 374 -5.13 -9.87 31.31
C VAL A 374 -4.83 -8.92 32.48
N GLY A 375 -4.88 -7.61 32.23
CA GLY A 375 -4.55 -6.55 33.19
C GLY A 375 -5.77 -5.96 33.89
N THR A 376 -5.73 -4.65 34.11
CA THR A 376 -6.77 -3.87 34.80
C THR A 376 -7.83 -3.31 33.88
N GLY A 377 -7.55 -3.23 32.57
CA GLY A 377 -8.41 -2.57 31.58
C GLY A 377 -8.38 -1.04 31.63
N GLU A 378 -7.42 -0.46 32.37
CA GLU A 378 -7.30 1.01 32.54
C GLU A 378 -6.80 1.72 31.28
N LEU A 379 -6.17 1.00 30.35
CA LEU A 379 -5.59 1.55 29.13
C LEU A 379 -6.56 1.57 27.93
N GLY A 380 -7.85 1.26 28.11
CA GLY A 380 -8.82 1.14 27.03
C GLY A 380 -8.96 2.40 26.18
N THR A 381 -9.02 3.58 26.79
CA THR A 381 -9.10 4.87 26.05
C THR A 381 -7.83 5.15 25.25
N MET A 382 -6.66 4.80 25.76
CA MET A 382 -5.40 4.88 25.03
C MET A 382 -5.38 3.92 23.84
N GLY A 383 -6.01 2.76 23.96
CA GLY A 383 -6.19 1.80 22.86
C GLY A 383 -6.97 2.42 21.70
N GLN A 384 -8.08 3.07 21.97
CA GLN A 384 -8.87 3.76 20.94
C GLN A 384 -8.06 4.85 20.23
N VAL A 385 -7.25 5.63 20.95
CA VAL A 385 -6.36 6.63 20.35
C VAL A 385 -5.32 5.98 19.43
N ILE A 386 -4.74 4.84 19.84
CA ILE A 386 -3.77 4.09 19.03
C ILE A 386 -4.43 3.54 17.76
N ASP A 387 -5.59 2.95 17.88
CA ASP A 387 -6.32 2.33 16.78
C ASP A 387 -6.73 3.37 15.72
N MET A 388 -7.31 4.48 16.17
CA MET A 388 -7.66 5.59 15.30
C MET A 388 -6.41 6.23 14.67
N GLY A 389 -5.36 6.43 15.45
CA GLY A 389 -4.08 6.96 14.98
C GLY A 389 -3.45 6.05 13.92
N MET A 390 -3.50 4.74 14.10
CA MET A 390 -3.03 3.76 13.12
C MET A 390 -3.82 3.86 11.81
N LEU A 391 -5.15 3.83 11.87
CA LEU A 391 -5.97 3.91 10.66
C LEU A 391 -5.79 5.24 9.91
N PHE A 392 -5.76 6.37 10.62
CA PHE A 392 -5.55 7.68 10.00
C PHE A 392 -4.14 7.84 9.42
N THR A 393 -3.12 7.45 10.17
CA THR A 393 -1.73 7.67 9.76
C THR A 393 -1.29 6.62 8.76
N VAL A 394 -1.31 5.35 9.17
CA VAL A 394 -0.80 4.25 8.32
C VAL A 394 -1.76 3.97 7.18
N GLY A 395 -3.05 3.86 7.49
CA GLY A 395 -4.10 3.64 6.50
C GLY A 395 -4.16 4.79 5.50
N GLY A 396 -4.20 6.03 5.97
CA GLY A 396 -4.19 7.23 5.13
C GLY A 396 -2.96 7.30 4.23
N LEU A 397 -1.75 7.07 4.77
CA LEU A 397 -0.52 7.02 3.96
C LEU A 397 -0.56 5.93 2.90
N LEU A 398 -1.15 4.77 3.18
CA LEU A 398 -1.24 3.68 2.20
C LEU A 398 -2.32 3.94 1.14
N VAL A 399 -3.40 4.65 1.47
CA VAL A 399 -4.30 5.19 0.44
C VAL A 399 -3.54 6.15 -0.47
N LEU A 400 -2.78 7.11 0.10
CA LEU A 400 -1.96 8.02 -0.71
C LEU A 400 -0.92 7.27 -1.54
N ALA A 401 -0.27 6.26 -0.97
CA ALA A 401 0.71 5.42 -1.65
C ALA A 401 0.11 4.73 -2.89
N GLY A 402 -1.02 4.08 -2.68
CA GLY A 402 -1.76 3.39 -3.73
C GLY A 402 -2.24 4.34 -4.82
N VAL A 403 -2.85 5.45 -4.42
CA VAL A 403 -3.41 6.42 -5.36
C VAL A 403 -2.30 7.14 -6.15
N PHE A 404 -1.25 7.64 -5.51
CA PHE A 404 -0.16 8.33 -6.23
C PHE A 404 0.61 7.42 -7.19
N THR A 405 0.64 6.12 -6.92
CA THR A 405 1.30 5.14 -7.78
C THR A 405 0.38 4.66 -8.90
N ASN A 406 -0.87 4.34 -8.57
CA ASN A 406 -1.76 3.61 -9.47
C ASN A 406 -2.75 4.50 -10.24
N TYR A 407 -3.14 5.67 -9.70
CA TYR A 407 -4.03 6.59 -10.41
C TYR A 407 -3.45 7.11 -11.73
N PRO A 408 -2.15 7.52 -11.80
CA PRO A 408 -1.52 7.84 -13.07
C PRO A 408 -1.64 6.75 -14.12
N ASN A 409 -1.46 5.50 -13.71
CA ASN A 409 -1.56 4.35 -14.60
C ASN A 409 -3.00 4.09 -15.08
N ALA A 410 -3.98 4.20 -14.17
CA ALA A 410 -5.40 4.02 -14.51
C ALA A 410 -5.95 5.10 -15.44
N ILE A 411 -5.33 6.29 -15.45
CA ILE A 411 -5.76 7.44 -16.27
C ILE A 411 -4.85 7.67 -17.48
N GLY A 412 -3.70 7.02 -17.54
CA GLY A 412 -2.73 7.20 -18.62
C GLY A 412 -2.03 8.56 -18.62
N LYS A 413 -1.83 9.17 -17.46
CA LYS A 413 -1.22 10.50 -17.32
C LYS A 413 -0.26 10.52 -16.13
N PRO A 414 0.89 11.21 -16.22
CA PRO A 414 1.80 11.36 -15.08
C PRO A 414 1.17 12.19 -13.97
N LEU A 415 1.60 11.98 -12.73
CA LEU A 415 1.16 12.75 -11.58
C LEU A 415 1.49 14.24 -11.78
N ALA A 416 0.49 15.11 -11.67
CA ALA A 416 0.61 16.51 -12.05
C ALA A 416 1.63 17.30 -11.21
N THR A 417 1.72 17.01 -9.92
CA THR A 417 2.60 17.72 -8.97
C THR A 417 3.19 16.75 -7.94
N PRO A 418 4.23 15.96 -8.31
CA PRO A 418 4.81 14.98 -7.40
C PRO A 418 5.35 15.57 -6.09
N SER A 419 5.95 16.77 -6.14
CA SER A 419 6.46 17.46 -4.95
C SER A 419 5.36 17.81 -3.94
N THR A 420 4.17 18.21 -4.42
CA THR A 420 3.01 18.44 -3.56
C THR A 420 2.51 17.12 -2.96
N GLY A 421 2.55 16.02 -3.72
CA GLY A 421 2.23 14.68 -3.21
C GLY A 421 3.18 14.25 -2.10
N THR A 422 4.47 14.50 -2.27
CA THR A 422 5.48 14.28 -1.22
C THR A 422 5.20 15.10 0.04
N LEU A 423 4.92 16.39 -0.11
CA LEU A 423 4.56 17.26 1.02
C LEU A 423 3.30 16.76 1.74
N ALA A 424 2.27 16.38 0.99
CA ALA A 424 1.03 15.83 1.54
C ALA A 424 1.31 14.57 2.38
N SER A 425 2.15 13.66 1.89
CA SER A 425 2.54 12.45 2.62
C SER A 425 3.28 12.79 3.93
N TRP A 426 4.19 13.76 3.91
CA TRP A 426 4.86 14.23 5.12
C TRP A 426 3.89 14.86 6.13
N MET A 427 2.93 15.64 5.66
CA MET A 427 1.93 16.26 6.54
C MET A 427 1.04 15.22 7.20
N VAL A 428 0.63 14.17 6.48
CA VAL A 428 -0.14 13.04 7.05
C VAL A 428 0.70 12.26 8.04
N MET A 429 1.96 11.95 7.72
CA MET A 429 2.85 11.20 8.61
C MET A 429 3.13 11.95 9.91
N VAL A 430 3.64 13.17 9.80
CA VAL A 430 4.02 13.97 10.97
C VAL A 430 2.79 14.38 11.75
N GLY A 431 1.75 14.87 11.07
CA GLY A 431 0.50 15.28 11.71
C GLY A 431 -0.19 14.12 12.43
N GLY A 432 -0.27 12.95 11.80
CA GLY A 432 -0.92 11.78 12.36
C GLY A 432 -0.15 11.18 13.54
N VAL A 433 1.17 10.93 13.40
CA VAL A 433 1.98 10.36 14.49
C VAL A 433 2.07 11.32 15.67
N ALA A 434 2.38 12.60 15.41
CA ALA A 434 2.54 13.57 16.47
C ALA A 434 1.21 13.89 17.19
N SER A 435 0.10 13.92 16.44
CA SER A 435 -1.24 14.04 17.01
C SER A 435 -1.56 12.86 17.94
N THR A 436 -1.37 11.63 17.46
CA THR A 436 -1.59 10.43 18.28
C THR A 436 -0.75 10.46 19.55
N MET A 437 0.53 10.84 19.45
CA MET A 437 1.39 10.97 20.63
C MET A 437 0.89 12.03 21.61
N ALA A 438 0.41 13.18 21.12
CA ALA A 438 -0.14 14.23 21.96
C ALA A 438 -1.41 13.74 22.71
N TYR A 439 -2.33 13.07 22.01
CA TYR A 439 -3.51 12.48 22.64
C TYR A 439 -3.16 11.37 23.63
N LEU A 440 -2.19 10.50 23.32
CA LEU A 440 -1.74 9.47 24.25
C LEU A 440 -1.15 10.06 25.54
N ILE A 441 -0.36 11.14 25.44
CA ILE A 441 0.15 11.83 26.62
C ILE A 441 -1.00 12.47 27.40
N GLY A 442 -1.99 13.05 26.71
CA GLY A 442 -3.19 13.59 27.32
C GLY A 442 -3.96 12.53 28.10
N GLU A 443 -4.28 11.40 27.49
CA GLU A 443 -4.96 10.27 28.12
C GLU A 443 -4.17 9.67 29.29
N PHE A 444 -2.86 9.45 29.10
CA PHE A 444 -2.00 8.93 30.16
C PHE A 444 -1.97 9.86 31.37
N THR A 445 -1.85 11.17 31.16
CA THR A 445 -1.87 12.15 32.23
C THR A 445 -3.25 12.25 32.89
N ALA A 446 -4.34 12.15 32.11
CA ALA A 446 -5.70 12.11 32.67
C ALA A 446 -5.88 10.91 33.61
N ASN A 447 -5.50 9.72 33.18
CA ASN A 447 -5.60 8.49 33.96
C ASN A 447 -4.71 8.54 35.23
N ALA A 448 -3.47 9.04 35.11
CA ALA A 448 -2.55 9.17 36.25
C ALA A 448 -3.03 10.17 37.29
N VAL A 449 -3.70 11.24 36.86
CA VAL A 449 -4.19 12.30 37.78
C VAL A 449 -5.53 11.92 38.40
N SER A 450 -6.43 11.23 37.67
CA SER A 450 -7.69 10.74 38.23
C SER A 450 -7.47 9.82 39.46
N ALA A 451 -6.35 9.08 39.46
CA ALA A 451 -5.94 8.25 40.59
C ALA A 451 -5.44 9.05 41.81
N SER A 452 -5.17 10.34 41.67
CA SER A 452 -4.57 11.19 42.72
C SER A 452 -5.50 12.26 43.31
N GLU A 453 -6.79 12.23 43.03
CA GLU A 453 -7.83 13.16 43.55
C GLU A 453 -7.56 14.68 43.31
N ILE A 454 -6.90 15.04 42.20
CA ILE A 454 -6.65 16.45 41.85
C ILE A 454 -7.77 16.99 40.97
N GLU A 455 -8.52 17.99 41.45
CA GLU A 455 -9.67 18.61 40.76
C GLU A 455 -9.32 19.38 39.47
N ASP A 456 -8.05 19.65 39.19
CA ASP A 456 -7.61 20.47 38.04
C ASP A 456 -7.13 19.66 36.82
N VAL A 457 -7.58 18.41 36.63
CA VAL A 457 -7.11 17.50 35.57
C VAL A 457 -7.35 18.07 34.18
N VAL A 458 -8.51 18.63 33.94
CA VAL A 458 -8.89 19.17 32.62
C VAL A 458 -8.02 20.36 32.23
N ALA A 459 -7.65 21.22 33.17
CA ALA A 459 -6.80 22.35 32.89
C ALA A 459 -5.36 21.96 32.50
N ASN A 460 -4.85 20.87 33.06
CA ASN A 460 -3.48 20.39 32.77
C ASN A 460 -3.40 19.59 31.47
N ASN A 461 -4.47 18.90 31.05
CA ASN A 461 -4.48 18.04 29.86
C ASN A 461 -4.93 18.78 28.60
N GLY A 462 -5.68 19.86 28.75
CA GLY A 462 -6.19 20.65 27.62
C GLY A 462 -5.12 21.06 26.62
N GLY A 463 -3.89 21.32 27.07
CA GLY A 463 -2.76 21.65 26.21
C GLY A 463 -2.36 20.49 25.26
N PHE A 464 -2.43 19.25 25.72
CA PHE A 464 -2.12 18.08 24.90
C PHE A 464 -3.22 17.81 23.86
N TYR A 465 -4.48 17.88 24.27
CA TYR A 465 -5.63 17.72 23.36
C TYR A 465 -5.67 18.81 22.30
N LEU A 466 -5.44 20.07 22.67
CA LEU A 466 -5.33 21.18 21.73
C LEU A 466 -4.17 21.00 20.76
N THR A 467 -3.00 20.58 21.24
CA THR A 467 -1.84 20.29 20.41
C THR A 467 -2.12 19.14 19.46
N GLY A 468 -2.75 18.06 19.96
CA GLY A 468 -3.16 16.91 19.16
C GLY A 468 -4.12 17.31 18.03
N SER A 469 -5.13 18.11 18.34
CA SER A 469 -6.08 18.63 17.34
C SER A 469 -5.41 19.50 16.29
N GLY A 470 -4.51 20.39 16.68
CA GLY A 470 -3.75 21.24 15.74
C GLY A 470 -2.82 20.43 14.82
N LEU A 471 -2.19 19.39 15.34
CA LEU A 471 -1.35 18.47 14.55
C LEU A 471 -2.22 17.61 13.62
N PHE A 472 -3.37 17.16 14.08
CA PHE A 472 -4.31 16.41 13.24
C PHE A 472 -4.89 17.28 12.11
N TYR A 473 -5.13 18.57 12.39
CA TYR A 473 -5.49 19.53 11.35
C TYR A 473 -4.43 19.62 10.25
N MET A 474 -3.15 19.54 10.59
CA MET A 474 -2.08 19.47 9.60
C MET A 474 -2.20 18.20 8.72
N ALA A 475 -2.54 17.05 9.30
CA ALA A 475 -2.79 15.82 8.55
C ALA A 475 -4.00 15.98 7.61
N SER A 476 -5.07 16.64 8.06
CA SER A 476 -6.25 16.94 7.25
C SER A 476 -5.91 17.84 6.04
N ILE A 477 -5.09 18.86 6.22
CA ILE A 477 -4.58 19.67 5.09
C ILE A 477 -3.75 18.78 4.14
N GLY A 478 -2.97 17.85 4.67
CA GLY A 478 -2.22 16.88 3.86
C GLY A 478 -3.13 16.06 2.93
N THR A 479 -4.23 15.52 3.45
CA THR A 479 -5.19 14.75 2.63
C THR A 479 -5.90 15.61 1.58
N ILE A 480 -6.23 16.85 1.91
CA ILE A 480 -6.80 17.81 0.98
C ILE A 480 -5.80 18.13 -0.14
N LEU A 481 -4.53 18.39 0.18
CA LEU A 481 -3.48 18.61 -0.82
C LEU A 481 -3.30 17.39 -1.72
N ALA A 482 -3.32 16.19 -1.16
CA ALA A 482 -3.25 14.94 -1.92
C ALA A 482 -4.43 14.82 -2.89
N THR A 483 -5.64 15.09 -2.45
CA THR A 483 -6.84 15.09 -3.30
C THR A 483 -6.72 16.09 -4.44
N MET A 484 -6.16 17.27 -4.18
CA MET A 484 -5.88 18.25 -5.25
C MET A 484 -4.85 17.78 -6.26
N VAL A 485 -3.83 17.04 -5.83
CA VAL A 485 -2.87 16.42 -6.77
C VAL A 485 -3.60 15.46 -7.69
N VAL A 486 -4.50 14.64 -7.16
CA VAL A 486 -5.32 13.69 -7.95
C VAL A 486 -6.23 14.43 -8.93
N ILE A 487 -6.98 15.43 -8.46
CA ILE A 487 -7.86 16.26 -9.30
C ILE A 487 -7.05 16.93 -10.42
N ARG A 488 -5.90 17.53 -10.10
CA ARG A 488 -5.02 18.14 -11.11
C ARG A 488 -4.50 17.13 -12.12
N THR A 489 -4.15 15.93 -11.69
CA THR A 489 -3.74 14.84 -12.58
C THR A 489 -4.87 14.49 -13.54
N GLY A 490 -6.09 14.39 -13.03
CA GLY A 490 -7.28 14.14 -13.83
C GLY A 490 -7.57 15.23 -14.86
N ILE A 491 -7.50 16.49 -14.47
CA ILE A 491 -7.84 17.66 -15.33
C ILE A 491 -6.73 18.00 -16.33
N SER A 492 -5.47 17.59 -16.10
CA SER A 492 -4.37 17.97 -16.97
C SER A 492 -4.68 17.64 -18.43
N ALA A 493 -4.83 18.68 -19.25
CA ALA A 493 -5.27 18.58 -20.64
C ALA A 493 -4.21 17.99 -21.57
N THR A 494 -2.97 17.95 -21.16
CA THR A 494 -1.88 17.36 -21.92
C THR A 494 -1.99 15.85 -21.81
N GLY A 495 -2.65 15.26 -22.79
CA GLY A 495 -2.54 13.83 -23.08
C GLY A 495 -1.09 13.52 -23.42
N ARG A 496 -0.28 13.28 -22.40
CA ARG A 496 0.92 12.50 -22.59
C ARG A 496 0.46 11.06 -22.68
N SER A 497 0.90 10.38 -23.71
CA SER A 497 0.66 8.96 -23.88
C SER A 497 1.13 8.17 -22.67
N LEU A 498 0.59 7.00 -22.47
CA LEU A 498 1.03 6.04 -21.43
C LEU A 498 2.55 5.81 -21.42
N ASP A 499 3.22 6.02 -22.55
CA ASP A 499 4.68 5.94 -22.73
C ASP A 499 5.47 6.90 -21.83
N VAL A 500 4.84 7.92 -21.30
CA VAL A 500 5.47 8.90 -20.40
C VAL A 500 5.17 8.61 -18.93
N VAL A 501 4.13 7.85 -18.67
CA VAL A 501 3.94 7.24 -17.37
C VAL A 501 4.84 6.03 -17.41
N GLU A 502 5.89 6.01 -16.63
CA GLU A 502 6.86 4.90 -16.50
C GLU A 502 6.17 3.55 -16.22
N THR A 503 5.23 3.21 -17.07
CA THR A 503 4.51 1.92 -17.08
C THR A 503 5.39 0.84 -17.66
N SER A 504 6.33 1.24 -18.51
CA SER A 504 7.42 0.39 -18.98
C SER A 504 8.31 -0.13 -17.84
N ASP A 505 8.41 0.64 -16.75
CA ASP A 505 9.12 0.24 -15.54
C ASP A 505 8.28 -0.60 -14.56
N VAL A 506 7.13 -1.07 -14.99
CA VAL A 506 6.31 -1.96 -14.19
C VAL A 506 6.83 -3.38 -14.31
N SER A 507 7.92 -3.61 -13.67
CA SER A 507 8.35 -4.95 -13.39
C SER A 507 7.52 -5.52 -12.25
N THR A 508 6.92 -6.66 -12.48
CA THR A 508 6.27 -7.43 -11.44
C THR A 508 7.32 -8.36 -10.87
N TYR A 509 7.80 -8.05 -9.69
CA TYR A 509 8.74 -8.92 -9.00
C TYR A 509 7.95 -10.08 -8.39
N THR A 510 7.96 -11.21 -9.07
CA THR A 510 7.47 -12.48 -8.54
C THR A 510 8.67 -13.31 -8.14
N LEU A 511 8.59 -13.94 -6.99
CA LEU A 511 9.55 -14.98 -6.64
C LEU A 511 9.23 -16.23 -7.49
N THR A 512 10.23 -16.75 -8.16
CA THR A 512 10.09 -18.02 -8.87
C THR A 512 9.66 -19.12 -7.91
N SER A 513 8.67 -19.90 -8.32
CA SER A 513 8.27 -21.09 -7.58
C SER A 513 9.44 -22.08 -7.55
N GLY A 514 10.13 -22.18 -6.46
CA GLY A 514 11.24 -23.14 -6.33
C GLY A 514 12.38 -22.73 -5.40
N SER A 515 12.53 -21.45 -5.07
CA SER A 515 13.47 -21.05 -4.04
C SER A 515 12.93 -21.42 -2.65
N SER A 516 13.17 -22.64 -2.20
CA SER A 516 12.99 -22.97 -0.80
C SER A 516 14.08 -22.29 0.01
N THR A 517 13.88 -21.01 0.33
CA THR A 517 14.76 -20.29 1.25
C THR A 517 14.60 -20.88 2.64
N THR A 518 15.64 -21.52 3.12
CA THR A 518 15.71 -21.99 4.49
C THR A 518 16.00 -20.82 5.44
N ILE A 519 15.66 -20.96 6.71
CA ILE A 519 16.02 -19.96 7.76
C ILE A 519 17.55 -19.73 7.76
N ARG A 520 18.33 -20.74 7.42
CA ARG A 520 19.78 -20.65 7.30
C ARG A 520 20.23 -19.73 6.15
N ASP A 521 19.52 -19.77 5.02
CA ASP A 521 19.77 -18.88 3.88
C ASP A 521 19.40 -17.43 4.21
N LEU A 522 18.36 -17.23 5.03
CA LEU A 522 17.95 -15.91 5.53
C LEU A 522 19.03 -15.27 6.43
N ILE A 523 19.65 -16.06 7.30
CA ILE A 523 20.68 -15.58 8.24
C ILE A 523 22.03 -15.34 7.51
N GLY A 524 22.32 -16.14 6.49
CA GLY A 524 23.57 -16.07 5.71
C GLY A 524 23.57 -15.04 4.58
N ARG A 525 22.41 -14.57 4.17
CA ARG A 525 22.30 -13.49 3.16
C ARG A 525 22.46 -12.15 3.87
N GLY A 526 23.53 -11.46 3.57
CA GLY A 526 23.60 -10.02 3.83
C GLY A 526 22.41 -9.29 3.21
N VAL A 527 22.36 -7.97 3.28
CA VAL A 527 21.33 -7.11 2.65
C VAL A 527 21.35 -7.36 1.14
N GLY A 528 20.91 -8.50 0.69
CA GLY A 528 21.02 -8.96 -0.67
C GLY A 528 19.76 -9.66 -1.09
N VAL A 529 19.37 -9.27 -2.15
CA VAL A 529 18.56 -9.82 -3.18
C VAL A 529 18.33 -11.33 -3.01
N ASP A 530 17.12 -11.72 -2.92
CA ASP A 530 16.74 -13.10 -3.21
C ASP A 530 17.02 -13.33 -4.70
N THR A 531 18.08 -14.04 -4.99
CA THR A 531 18.62 -14.24 -6.34
C THR A 531 17.68 -14.94 -7.32
N ALA A 532 16.55 -15.44 -6.87
CA ALA A 532 15.48 -15.94 -7.73
C ALA A 532 14.58 -14.79 -8.19
N LEU A 533 15.14 -13.82 -8.87
CA LEU A 533 14.45 -12.65 -9.34
C LEU A 533 13.82 -12.90 -10.69
N VAL A 534 12.55 -12.66 -10.76
CA VAL A 534 11.88 -12.48 -12.03
C VAL A 534 11.66 -10.99 -12.21
N VAL A 535 12.48 -10.34 -12.99
CA VAL A 535 12.18 -9.00 -13.52
C VAL A 535 11.28 -9.23 -14.71
N SER A 536 10.09 -8.70 -14.68
CA SER A 536 9.23 -8.71 -15.85
C SER A 536 9.31 -7.35 -16.52
N GLU A 537 9.75 -7.32 -17.75
CA GLU A 537 9.66 -6.15 -18.61
C GLU A 537 8.34 -6.13 -19.34
N THR A 538 7.80 -4.94 -19.56
CA THR A 538 6.65 -4.73 -20.41
C THR A 538 7.14 -4.64 -21.85
N VAL A 539 6.88 -5.66 -22.63
CA VAL A 539 7.07 -5.59 -24.07
C VAL A 539 5.77 -5.13 -24.70
N GLU A 540 5.81 -3.99 -25.37
CA GLU A 540 4.71 -3.51 -26.17
C GLU A 540 4.55 -4.40 -27.40
N ASN A 541 3.59 -5.30 -27.35
CA ASN A 541 3.02 -5.88 -28.54
C ASN A 541 1.80 -5.09 -28.99
N GLU A 542 1.51 -5.05 -30.27
CA GLU A 542 0.27 -4.50 -30.83
C GLU A 542 -0.95 -5.17 -30.18
N GLY A 543 -1.33 -4.75 -29.00
CA GLY A 543 -2.48 -5.29 -28.28
C GLY A 543 -2.33 -5.49 -26.78
N GLY A 544 -1.23 -5.13 -26.14
CA GLY A 544 -1.10 -5.20 -24.68
C GLY A 544 0.32 -5.44 -24.19
N SER A 545 0.58 -5.02 -22.97
CA SER A 545 1.87 -5.22 -22.33
C SER A 545 2.04 -6.69 -21.92
N THR A 546 3.09 -7.33 -22.38
CA THR A 546 3.46 -8.68 -21.97
C THR A 546 4.54 -8.61 -20.92
N LEU A 547 4.33 -9.26 -19.78
CA LEU A 547 5.32 -9.37 -18.72
C LEU A 547 6.25 -10.54 -19.02
N ILE A 548 7.54 -10.26 -19.13
CA ILE A 548 8.56 -11.27 -19.42
C ILE A 548 9.38 -11.51 -18.16
N ALA A 549 9.58 -12.77 -17.80
CA ALA A 549 10.46 -13.13 -16.70
C ALA A 549 11.93 -12.84 -17.04
N VAL A 550 12.77 -12.51 -16.06
CA VAL A 550 14.20 -12.26 -16.29
C VAL A 550 14.87 -13.44 -16.96
N ASP A 551 14.52 -14.66 -16.55
CA ASP A 551 15.04 -15.87 -17.22
C ASP A 551 14.64 -15.93 -18.70
N SER A 552 13.49 -15.35 -19.07
CA SER A 552 13.06 -15.24 -20.46
C SER A 552 13.72 -14.04 -21.15
N ALA A 553 14.02 -12.97 -20.39
CA ALA A 553 14.69 -11.80 -20.92
C ALA A 553 16.16 -12.09 -21.25
N LEU A 554 16.81 -12.92 -20.42
CA LEU A 554 18.18 -13.39 -20.70
C LEU A 554 18.26 -14.28 -21.96
N HIS A 555 17.13 -14.79 -22.44
CA HIS A 555 17.04 -15.64 -23.61
C HIS A 555 16.32 -14.96 -24.79
N ASN A 556 16.04 -13.65 -24.69
CA ASN A 556 15.39 -12.91 -25.77
C ASN A 556 16.42 -12.36 -26.77
N ASP A 557 16.05 -12.44 -28.04
CA ASP A 557 16.86 -12.02 -29.20
C ASP A 557 17.28 -10.52 -29.22
N GLU A 558 16.85 -9.72 -28.23
CA GLU A 558 17.25 -8.30 -28.10
C GLU A 558 18.64 -8.09 -27.47
N ILE A 559 19.33 -9.17 -27.03
CA ILE A 559 20.75 -9.12 -26.62
C ILE A 559 21.69 -9.24 -27.84
N ASP A 560 21.14 -9.21 -29.04
CA ASP A 560 21.90 -9.29 -30.30
C ASP A 560 22.68 -8.02 -30.69
N GLU A 561 22.98 -7.12 -29.73
CA GLU A 561 23.85 -5.96 -30.01
C GLU A 561 25.35 -6.24 -29.82
N PHE A 562 25.74 -7.42 -29.36
CA PHE A 562 27.15 -7.79 -29.40
C PHE A 562 27.52 -8.22 -30.82
N PRO A 563 28.60 -7.66 -31.38
CA PRO A 563 29.14 -8.21 -32.60
C PRO A 563 29.53 -9.67 -32.36
N PRO A 564 29.31 -10.58 -33.32
CA PRO A 564 29.69 -11.98 -33.15
C PRO A 564 31.17 -12.08 -32.72
N SER A 565 31.41 -12.84 -31.65
CA SER A 565 32.74 -12.97 -31.10
C SER A 565 33.67 -13.57 -32.15
N SER A 566 34.50 -12.75 -32.75
CA SER A 566 35.55 -13.19 -33.69
C SER A 566 36.82 -13.61 -32.98
N ASP A 567 36.86 -13.54 -31.66
CA ASP A 567 38.03 -13.84 -30.86
C ASP A 567 38.16 -15.35 -30.64
N THR A 568 39.11 -15.95 -31.31
CA THR A 568 39.40 -17.39 -31.21
C THR A 568 39.74 -17.83 -29.79
N THR A 569 40.22 -16.93 -28.95
CA THR A 569 40.59 -17.21 -27.55
C THR A 569 39.37 -17.36 -26.67
N MET A 570 38.37 -16.49 -26.84
CA MET A 570 37.10 -16.59 -26.10
C MET A 570 36.32 -17.85 -26.49
N VAL A 571 36.31 -18.20 -27.76
CA VAL A 571 35.70 -19.44 -28.25
C VAL A 571 36.39 -20.68 -27.63
N ALA A 572 37.74 -20.72 -27.59
CA ALA A 572 38.48 -21.80 -26.97
C ALA A 572 38.21 -21.90 -25.46
N PHE A 573 38.06 -20.75 -24.79
CA PHE A 573 37.73 -20.70 -23.37
C PHE A 573 36.33 -21.26 -23.07
N VAL A 574 35.35 -20.82 -23.83
CA VAL A 574 33.96 -21.30 -23.68
C VAL A 574 33.82 -22.79 -24.04
N GLN A 575 34.60 -23.27 -25.07
CA GLN A 575 34.63 -24.68 -25.40
C GLN A 575 35.25 -25.51 -24.25
N PHE A 576 36.34 -25.04 -23.65
CA PHE A 576 36.96 -25.69 -22.49
C PHE A 576 35.98 -25.80 -21.31
N LEU A 577 35.22 -24.72 -21.02
CA LEU A 577 34.17 -24.75 -19.98
C LEU A 577 33.07 -25.75 -20.29
N THR A 578 32.68 -25.84 -21.56
CA THR A 578 31.61 -26.76 -22.02
C THR A 578 32.11 -28.21 -21.90
N ASP A 579 33.33 -28.48 -22.23
CA ASP A 579 33.95 -29.82 -22.16
C ASP A 579 34.19 -30.29 -20.71
N THR A 580 34.46 -29.35 -19.80
CA THR A 580 34.71 -29.64 -18.39
C THR A 580 33.43 -29.64 -17.52
N ASP A 581 32.29 -29.33 -18.08
CA ASP A 581 30.98 -29.21 -17.38
C ASP A 581 31.07 -28.29 -16.14
N GLN A 582 31.91 -27.25 -16.26
CA GLN A 582 32.12 -26.30 -15.18
C GLN A 582 31.07 -25.21 -15.22
N SER A 583 30.37 -24.95 -14.07
CA SER A 583 29.36 -23.90 -14.01
C SER A 583 30.00 -22.50 -14.07
N VAL A 584 29.32 -21.54 -14.70
CA VAL A 584 29.80 -20.14 -14.78
C VAL A 584 29.97 -19.55 -13.37
N PHE A 585 29.15 -19.96 -12.43
CA PHE A 585 29.22 -19.53 -11.04
C PHE A 585 30.52 -20.02 -10.33
N ASP A 586 30.85 -21.30 -10.51
CA ASP A 586 32.09 -21.86 -9.92
C ASP A 586 33.32 -21.25 -10.55
N LEU A 587 33.25 -20.99 -11.85
CA LEU A 587 34.29 -20.27 -12.59
C LEU A 587 34.46 -18.86 -12.05
N PHE A 588 33.39 -18.06 -11.97
CA PHE A 588 33.42 -16.69 -11.45
C PHE A 588 34.07 -16.65 -10.06
N ARG A 589 33.62 -17.56 -9.17
CA ARG A 589 34.18 -17.64 -7.82
C ARG A 589 35.66 -18.04 -7.77
N SER A 590 36.15 -18.76 -8.77
CA SER A 590 37.55 -19.12 -8.85
C SER A 590 38.43 -17.98 -9.41
N MET A 591 37.81 -17.06 -10.15
CA MET A 591 38.45 -15.89 -10.75
C MET A 591 38.48 -14.69 -9.79
N ASP A 592 37.42 -14.46 -9.01
CA ASP A 592 37.30 -13.41 -8.00
C ASP A 592 38.20 -13.74 -6.79
N LEU A 593 39.47 -13.38 -6.90
CA LEU A 593 40.52 -13.75 -5.93
C LEU A 593 40.45 -12.93 -4.64
N ASP A 594 39.99 -11.69 -4.74
CA ASP A 594 39.90 -10.77 -3.61
C ASP A 594 38.50 -10.77 -2.96
N ALA A 595 37.55 -11.55 -3.51
CA ALA A 595 36.17 -11.64 -3.10
C ALA A 595 35.43 -10.28 -3.16
N SER A 596 35.74 -9.46 -4.17
CA SER A 596 35.12 -8.17 -4.44
C SER A 596 33.69 -8.34 -5.00
N GLY A 597 33.37 -9.49 -5.57
CA GLY A 597 32.14 -9.77 -6.31
C GLY A 597 32.20 -9.28 -7.76
N LYS A 598 33.39 -8.92 -8.26
CA LYS A 598 33.66 -8.51 -9.62
C LYS A 598 35.03 -9.09 -10.02
N ILE A 599 35.28 -9.22 -11.31
CA ILE A 599 36.55 -9.72 -11.87
C ILE A 599 37.22 -8.58 -12.63
N ASP A 600 38.38 -8.18 -12.22
CA ASP A 600 39.21 -7.24 -12.96
C ASP A 600 40.05 -7.93 -14.06
N ALA A 601 40.68 -7.12 -14.96
CA ALA A 601 41.47 -7.66 -16.05
C ALA A 601 42.68 -8.48 -15.56
N SER A 602 43.22 -8.24 -14.36
CA SER A 602 44.35 -8.97 -13.79
C SER A 602 43.92 -10.33 -13.23
N GLU A 603 42.77 -10.41 -12.63
CA GLU A 603 42.16 -11.65 -12.14
C GLU A 603 41.71 -12.55 -13.30
N PHE A 604 41.11 -11.93 -14.33
CA PHE A 604 40.74 -12.62 -15.56
C PHE A 604 41.97 -13.21 -16.26
N LEU A 605 43.07 -12.45 -16.37
CA LEU A 605 44.33 -12.94 -16.92
C LEU A 605 44.93 -14.11 -16.11
N ALA A 606 44.95 -13.98 -14.78
CA ALA A 606 45.46 -15.04 -13.90
C ALA A 606 44.68 -16.36 -14.03
N ALA A 607 43.36 -16.25 -14.22
CA ALA A 607 42.50 -17.41 -14.44
C ALA A 607 42.78 -18.08 -15.82
N LEU A 608 42.95 -17.29 -16.86
CA LEU A 608 43.30 -17.80 -18.20
C LEU A 608 44.68 -18.45 -18.24
N GLU A 609 45.67 -17.89 -17.54
CA GLU A 609 47.02 -18.48 -17.41
C GLU A 609 47.00 -19.84 -16.69
N SER A 610 46.05 -20.06 -15.80
CA SER A 610 45.84 -21.32 -15.09
C SER A 610 45.14 -22.38 -15.95
N SER A 611 44.56 -22.00 -17.08
CA SER A 611 43.85 -22.86 -18.02
C SER A 611 44.75 -23.32 -19.18
N PRO A 612 44.44 -24.45 -19.85
CA PRO A 612 45.25 -24.93 -20.98
C PRO A 612 45.11 -24.10 -22.28
N ILE A 613 44.52 -22.94 -22.24
CA ILE A 613 44.12 -22.15 -23.42
C ILE A 613 45.28 -21.26 -23.93
N GLY A 614 46.30 -21.01 -23.13
CA GLY A 614 47.46 -20.25 -23.51
C GLY A 614 47.56 -18.85 -22.87
N ALA A 615 48.75 -18.29 -22.80
CA ALA A 615 49.03 -16.99 -22.20
C ALA A 615 48.57 -15.85 -23.12
N LEU A 616 47.64 -15.03 -22.65
CA LEU A 616 47.26 -13.75 -23.24
C LEU A 616 48.19 -12.63 -22.73
N SER A 617 48.36 -11.58 -23.52
CA SER A 617 48.97 -10.36 -23.00
C SER A 617 47.99 -9.59 -22.11
N SER A 618 48.47 -8.78 -21.19
CA SER A 618 47.61 -7.95 -20.32
C SER A 618 46.72 -6.96 -21.11
N ILE A 619 47.14 -6.59 -22.31
CA ILE A 619 46.36 -5.72 -23.21
C ILE A 619 45.18 -6.52 -23.79
N GLU A 620 45.43 -7.74 -24.29
CA GLU A 620 44.39 -8.60 -24.83
C GLU A 620 43.37 -9.01 -23.75
N ALA A 621 43.80 -9.26 -22.53
CA ALA A 621 42.89 -9.54 -21.41
C ALA A 621 42.01 -8.32 -21.05
N SER A 622 42.60 -7.10 -21.06
CA SER A 622 41.86 -5.86 -20.83
C SER A 622 40.85 -5.57 -21.93
N ASP A 623 41.23 -5.81 -23.20
CA ASP A 623 40.31 -5.63 -24.32
C ASP A 623 39.16 -6.66 -24.30
N LEU A 624 39.45 -7.86 -23.83
CA LEU A 624 38.45 -8.92 -23.68
C LEU A 624 37.44 -8.58 -22.54
N VAL A 625 37.94 -8.14 -21.38
CA VAL A 625 37.08 -7.64 -20.28
C VAL A 625 36.24 -6.47 -20.76
N ALA A 626 36.83 -5.49 -21.44
CA ALA A 626 36.07 -4.34 -21.96
C ALA A 626 35.02 -4.73 -23.01
N SER A 627 35.21 -5.85 -23.73
CA SER A 627 34.21 -6.34 -24.70
C SER A 627 33.01 -7.02 -24.03
N MET A 628 33.15 -7.48 -22.80
CA MET A 628 32.12 -8.15 -22.02
C MET A 628 31.50 -7.24 -20.94
N ASP A 629 32.15 -6.12 -20.63
CA ASP A 629 31.70 -5.11 -19.66
C ASP A 629 30.53 -4.31 -20.25
N LEU A 630 29.32 -4.58 -19.77
CA LEU A 630 28.08 -3.98 -20.27
C LEU A 630 27.76 -2.64 -19.62
N ASP A 631 28.23 -2.42 -18.40
CA ASP A 631 27.93 -1.20 -17.64
C ASP A 631 29.07 -0.16 -17.72
N GLY A 632 30.21 -0.53 -18.31
CA GLY A 632 31.33 0.36 -18.58
C GLY A 632 32.16 0.70 -17.36
N ASP A 633 32.14 -0.12 -16.32
CA ASP A 633 32.88 0.14 -15.08
C ASP A 633 34.34 -0.42 -15.09
N GLY A 634 34.69 -1.20 -16.10
CA GLY A 634 36.01 -1.77 -16.31
C GLY A 634 36.28 -3.08 -15.59
N GLU A 635 35.25 -3.68 -14.96
CA GLU A 635 35.28 -4.94 -14.22
C GLU A 635 34.11 -5.82 -14.70
N LEU A 636 34.23 -7.14 -14.58
CA LEU A 636 33.15 -8.06 -14.95
C LEU A 636 32.41 -8.55 -13.74
N ASN A 637 31.11 -8.37 -13.73
CA ASN A 637 30.21 -9.01 -12.77
C ASN A 637 29.73 -10.38 -13.30
N LEU A 638 29.16 -11.21 -12.41
CA LEU A 638 28.68 -12.54 -12.78
C LEU A 638 27.65 -12.55 -13.91
N PRO A 639 26.64 -11.65 -13.96
CA PRO A 639 25.73 -11.56 -15.07
C PRO A 639 26.37 -11.25 -16.43
N GLU A 640 27.36 -10.36 -16.47
CA GLU A 640 28.07 -10.01 -17.69
C GLU A 640 28.90 -11.18 -18.24
N LEU A 641 29.59 -11.88 -17.35
CA LEU A 641 30.33 -13.08 -17.72
C LEU A 641 29.40 -14.19 -18.25
N ASP A 642 28.26 -14.38 -17.61
CA ASP A 642 27.27 -15.40 -18.02
C ASP A 642 26.66 -15.07 -19.39
N ILE A 643 26.31 -13.81 -19.63
CA ILE A 643 25.81 -13.32 -20.92
C ILE A 643 26.85 -13.53 -22.01
N ALA A 644 28.09 -13.15 -21.78
CA ALA A 644 29.18 -13.30 -22.76
C ALA A 644 29.43 -14.78 -23.13
N ILE A 645 29.44 -15.66 -22.12
CA ILE A 645 29.59 -17.11 -22.34
C ILE A 645 28.41 -17.68 -23.10
N ALA A 646 27.19 -17.32 -22.73
CA ALA A 646 25.97 -17.79 -23.39
C ALA A 646 25.91 -17.34 -24.85
N GLN A 647 26.39 -16.14 -25.15
CA GLN A 647 26.45 -15.62 -26.51
C GLN A 647 27.45 -16.39 -27.38
N VAL A 648 28.67 -16.59 -26.88
CA VAL A 648 29.70 -17.36 -27.61
C VAL A 648 29.21 -18.80 -27.87
N LYS A 649 28.54 -19.42 -26.90
CA LYS A 649 27.94 -20.76 -27.09
C LYS A 649 26.91 -20.77 -28.23
N ARG A 650 26.09 -19.73 -28.36
CA ARG A 650 25.11 -19.60 -29.45
C ARG A 650 25.77 -19.35 -30.80
N ASP A 651 26.68 -18.40 -30.85
CA ASP A 651 27.31 -17.95 -32.12
C ASP A 651 28.15 -19.04 -32.78
N HIS A 652 28.66 -19.97 -31.97
CA HIS A 652 29.54 -21.03 -32.42
C HIS A 652 28.98 -22.45 -32.28
N ASP A 653 27.70 -22.62 -31.96
CA ASP A 653 27.03 -23.92 -31.77
C ASP A 653 27.84 -24.90 -30.90
N LEU A 654 28.42 -24.39 -29.79
CA LEU A 654 29.30 -25.18 -28.94
C LEU A 654 28.46 -26.18 -28.11
N VAL A 655 28.53 -27.44 -28.46
CA VAL A 655 27.91 -28.58 -27.76
C VAL A 655 29.00 -29.37 -27.05
N PRO A 656 28.74 -29.98 -25.85
CA PRO A 656 29.73 -30.85 -25.20
C PRO A 656 30.21 -31.92 -26.18
N SER A 657 31.51 -32.07 -26.33
CA SER A 657 32.10 -33.15 -27.12
C SER A 657 31.81 -34.47 -26.39
N THR A 658 30.73 -35.14 -26.79
CA THR A 658 30.51 -36.55 -26.41
C THR A 658 31.66 -37.35 -27.00
N GLU A 659 32.47 -37.95 -26.14
CA GLU A 659 33.47 -38.93 -26.58
C GLU A 659 32.76 -39.99 -27.41
N GLU A 660 33.10 -40.03 -28.72
CA GLU A 660 32.81 -41.17 -29.57
C GLU A 660 33.68 -42.34 -29.09
N GLU A 661 33.10 -43.30 -28.39
CA GLU A 661 33.57 -44.69 -28.41
C GLU A 661 32.68 -45.54 -29.34
#